data_f3a7addafcb992e334e17d235a435d1e
#
_entry.id   f3a7addafcb992e334e17d235a435d1e
#
_cell.length_a   1.000
_cell.length_b   1.000
_cell.length_c   1.000
_cell.angle_alpha   90.00
_cell.angle_beta   90.00
_cell.angle_gamma   90.00
#
_symmetry.space_group_name_H-M   'P 1'
#
loop_
_entity.id
_entity.type
_entity.pdbx_description
1 polymer ?
#
loop_
_entity_poly.entity_id
_entity_poly.type
_entity_poly.pdbx_seq_one_letter_code
_entity_poly.pdbx_strand_id
1 'polypeptide(L)'
;MEKSEEKIINQLTSEFNLHPEQVTNTVKLIDDGNTIPFIARYRKEATGSLSDEILRDFYDRLSYLRNLEDKKEEILRLIDEQENLTVEIAKSIENAVTLSELEDIYRPFRPKRRTRATIAKEKGLAPLAEIILAQNPNDNIESISLDFIDTEKDVESSEDAMAGAMDIIAEEISDNPEYRKDIRQKTIDFGLLVSKASTEDDSVYRLYYDFAEPIKKLANHRLLAINRGEKEGFLSVKIDIDEEKITNYLFRRLTPKHESPSTKYVKLAAEDSYKRLIAPSISTEIRNMLTENAEEASIKVFNQNLSGLLLQPPIKDKIVMGFDPGYRTGCKVAVVDETGKVLDTNVVYCTLPNHDKDKAKKILTDMILRNNVNLISIGNGTASKESEIFISDLLKEIDREVFYIMTNEAGASVYSASKLATEEFPQYDVALRSAVSIARRVQDPLAELVKIDPKSIGVGQYQHDMNQKRLGEALGGVVENCVNSVGVDLNTASPSLLSYVAGINKTVSKNIITYREENGKFNTRKELLKVPKLGAKAFEQCAGFLRITDGDNVLDNTSVHPESYKAAAQLLKHMGYTEQDVQDGTVADLKQRLSKENTHKLAGELGIGEITLKDIADSIIKKGRDPREELPQPVLRSDILSMEDLKPDMVLTGTVRNVIDFGAFVDIGVHQDGLVHISQICDRYIKHPTDVLSVGDVVKVRVLEVDVPKKRISLTMKEV
;
A
#
# COMPACT_ATOMS: atom_id res chain seq x y z
N MET A 1 11.85 -11.15 28.84
CA MET A 1 10.89 -10.07 28.48
C MET A 1 11.50 -8.67 28.63
N GLU A 2 11.86 -8.15 29.81
CA GLU A 2 12.43 -6.78 29.93
C GLU A 2 13.65 -6.50 29.05
N LYS A 3 14.63 -7.43 28.97
CA LYS A 3 15.81 -7.28 28.10
C LYS A 3 15.50 -7.31 26.61
N SER A 4 14.51 -8.09 26.20
CA SER A 4 14.06 -8.19 24.82
C SER A 4 13.39 -6.91 24.38
N GLU A 5 12.52 -6.36 25.23
CA GLU A 5 11.82 -5.11 24.95
C GLU A 5 12.78 -3.89 24.90
N GLU A 6 13.79 -3.85 25.77
CA GLU A 6 14.83 -2.83 25.70
C GLU A 6 15.64 -2.89 24.39
N LYS A 7 15.97 -4.10 23.90
CA LYS A 7 16.61 -4.27 22.59
C LYS A 7 15.74 -3.73 21.46
N ILE A 8 14.45 -4.06 21.46
CA ILE A 8 13.48 -3.60 20.47
C ILE A 8 13.40 -2.06 20.48
N ILE A 9 13.27 -1.45 21.66
CA ILE A 9 13.23 0.01 21.82
C ILE A 9 14.50 0.65 21.25
N ASN A 10 15.69 0.13 21.60
CA ASN A 10 16.96 0.64 21.10
C ASN A 10 17.07 0.52 19.57
N GLN A 11 16.61 -0.57 19.00
CA GLN A 11 16.62 -0.79 17.55
C GLN A 11 15.66 0.18 16.84
N LEU A 12 14.41 0.33 17.30
CA LEU A 12 13.46 1.29 16.78
C LEU A 12 13.96 2.74 16.90
N THR A 13 14.60 3.08 18.03
CA THR A 13 15.24 4.38 18.25
C THR A 13 16.27 4.69 17.14
N SER A 14 17.11 3.72 16.82
CA SER A 14 18.14 3.86 15.78
C SER A 14 17.54 3.92 14.38
N GLU A 15 16.60 3.00 14.05
CA GLU A 15 16.03 2.87 12.70
C GLU A 15 15.17 4.08 12.32
N PHE A 16 14.37 4.62 13.27
CA PHE A 16 13.51 5.77 13.03
C PHE A 16 14.13 7.11 13.37
N ASN A 17 15.38 7.11 13.90
CA ASN A 17 16.08 8.31 14.34
C ASN A 17 15.24 9.15 15.33
N LEU A 18 14.64 8.48 16.31
CA LEU A 18 13.80 9.07 17.35
C LEU A 18 14.53 9.11 18.72
N HIS A 19 14.00 9.88 19.66
CA HIS A 19 14.46 9.81 21.04
C HIS A 19 13.90 8.55 21.74
N PRO A 20 14.65 7.89 22.65
CA PRO A 20 14.18 6.68 23.35
C PRO A 20 12.84 6.87 24.08
N GLU A 21 12.59 8.04 24.63
CA GLU A 21 11.35 8.38 25.32
C GLU A 21 10.15 8.42 24.35
N GLN A 22 10.32 8.97 23.12
CA GLN A 22 9.30 8.97 22.10
C GLN A 22 8.95 7.54 21.68
N VAL A 23 9.96 6.69 21.48
CA VAL A 23 9.77 5.28 21.13
C VAL A 23 9.01 4.55 22.23
N THR A 24 9.45 4.68 23.49
CA THR A 24 8.80 4.04 24.65
C THR A 24 7.34 4.47 24.79
N ASN A 25 7.07 5.78 24.68
CA ASN A 25 5.71 6.30 24.74
C ASN A 25 4.83 5.80 23.58
N THR A 26 5.40 5.73 22.36
CA THR A 26 4.68 5.23 21.18
C THR A 26 4.33 3.75 21.35
N VAL A 27 5.28 2.91 21.78
CA VAL A 27 5.05 1.49 22.06
C VAL A 27 3.94 1.34 23.11
N LYS A 28 4.02 2.07 24.21
CA LYS A 28 3.00 2.04 25.27
C LYS A 28 1.61 2.43 24.75
N LEU A 29 1.51 3.49 23.96
CA LEU A 29 0.22 3.89 23.37
C LEU A 29 -0.36 2.83 22.46
N ILE A 30 0.46 2.14 21.68
CA ILE A 30 0.05 1.01 20.83
C ILE A 30 -0.43 -0.16 21.70
N ASP A 31 0.30 -0.52 22.72
CA ASP A 31 -0.03 -1.63 23.62
C ASP A 31 -1.29 -1.37 24.46
N ASP A 32 -1.54 -0.10 24.78
CA ASP A 32 -2.81 0.34 25.39
C ASP A 32 -3.99 0.24 24.43
N GLY A 33 -3.78 -0.21 23.17
CA GLY A 33 -4.81 -0.42 22.15
C GLY A 33 -5.36 0.87 21.53
N ASN A 34 -4.56 1.94 21.50
CA ASN A 34 -4.94 3.15 20.78
C ASN A 34 -4.76 2.93 19.26
N THR A 35 -5.67 3.49 18.48
CA THR A 35 -5.60 3.46 17.02
C THR A 35 -4.55 4.41 16.48
N ILE A 36 -3.95 4.09 15.34
CA ILE A 36 -2.90 4.94 14.72
C ILE A 36 -3.42 6.37 14.45
N PRO A 37 -4.61 6.59 13.86
CA PRO A 37 -5.11 7.95 13.66
C PRO A 37 -5.28 8.75 14.96
N PHE A 38 -5.73 8.07 16.04
CA PHE A 38 -5.87 8.72 17.34
C PHE A 38 -4.51 9.13 17.92
N ILE A 39 -3.51 8.26 17.86
CA ILE A 39 -2.14 8.58 18.30
C ILE A 39 -1.59 9.76 17.49
N ALA A 40 -1.67 9.70 16.17
CA ALA A 40 -1.18 10.74 15.26
C ALA A 40 -1.82 12.11 15.54
N ARG A 41 -3.11 12.13 15.86
CA ARG A 41 -3.85 13.40 16.02
C ARG A 41 -3.84 13.92 17.44
N TYR A 42 -4.03 13.05 18.45
CA TYR A 42 -4.31 13.47 19.83
C TYR A 42 -3.24 13.11 20.86
N ARG A 43 -2.15 12.46 20.45
CA ARG A 43 -1.03 12.09 21.35
C ARG A 43 0.33 12.60 20.85
N LYS A 44 0.31 13.73 20.13
CA LYS A 44 1.49 14.36 19.53
C LYS A 44 2.58 14.72 20.55
N GLU A 45 2.20 15.18 21.75
CA GLU A 45 3.15 15.49 22.81
C GLU A 45 3.97 14.25 23.22
N ALA A 46 3.32 13.10 23.34
CA ALA A 46 3.97 11.86 23.76
C ALA A 46 4.87 11.26 22.68
N THR A 47 4.49 11.44 21.41
CA THR A 47 5.18 10.83 20.26
C THR A 47 6.14 11.79 19.53
N GLY A 48 6.13 13.09 19.89
CA GLY A 48 6.90 14.11 19.19
C GLY A 48 6.35 14.41 17.80
N SER A 49 5.02 14.36 17.61
CA SER A 49 4.30 14.67 16.36
C SER A 49 4.59 13.72 15.22
N LEU A 50 4.73 12.43 15.47
CA LEU A 50 4.84 11.43 14.43
C LEU A 50 3.59 11.44 13.53
N SER A 51 3.81 11.40 12.22
CA SER A 51 2.72 11.31 11.24
C SER A 51 2.07 9.92 11.25
N ASP A 52 0.86 9.81 10.70
CA ASP A 52 0.15 8.53 10.54
C ASP A 52 1.00 7.52 9.74
N GLU A 53 1.67 7.96 8.67
CA GLU A 53 2.54 7.12 7.86
C GLU A 53 3.72 6.55 8.67
N ILE A 54 4.45 7.40 9.38
CA ILE A 54 5.56 6.97 10.24
C ILE A 54 5.07 6.03 11.34
N LEU A 55 3.91 6.30 11.94
CA LEU A 55 3.34 5.44 12.99
C LEU A 55 2.92 4.07 12.46
N ARG A 56 2.47 3.97 11.21
CA ARG A 56 2.16 2.67 10.56
C ARG A 56 3.44 1.88 10.28
N ASP A 57 4.45 2.52 9.69
CA ASP A 57 5.75 1.90 9.47
C ASP A 57 6.38 1.43 10.80
N PHE A 58 6.25 2.26 11.85
CA PHE A 58 6.70 1.93 13.20
C PHE A 58 5.94 0.72 13.79
N TYR A 59 4.63 0.68 13.64
CA TYR A 59 3.79 -0.44 14.10
C TYR A 59 4.15 -1.75 13.39
N ASP A 60 4.31 -1.70 12.07
CA ASP A 60 4.71 -2.87 11.28
C ASP A 60 6.10 -3.37 11.71
N ARG A 61 7.03 -2.44 11.92
CA ARG A 61 8.38 -2.77 12.37
C ARG A 61 8.42 -3.32 13.79
N LEU A 62 7.69 -2.71 14.72
CA LEU A 62 7.52 -3.21 16.10
C LEU A 62 6.98 -4.65 16.09
N SER A 63 5.95 -4.90 15.29
CA SER A 63 5.34 -6.22 15.15
C SER A 63 6.33 -7.25 14.58
N TYR A 64 7.14 -6.86 13.59
CA TYR A 64 8.20 -7.71 13.04
C TYR A 64 9.26 -8.05 14.10
N LEU A 65 9.74 -7.05 14.86
CA LEU A 65 10.78 -7.27 15.87
C LEU A 65 10.28 -8.15 17.02
N ARG A 66 9.04 -7.99 17.45
CA ARG A 66 8.41 -8.88 18.44
C ARG A 66 8.32 -10.31 17.93
N ASN A 67 7.87 -10.50 16.69
CA ASN A 67 7.83 -11.82 16.06
C ASN A 67 9.23 -12.45 15.95
N LEU A 68 10.27 -11.65 15.65
CA LEU A 68 11.64 -12.12 15.61
C LEU A 68 12.12 -12.61 16.99
N GLU A 69 11.86 -11.87 18.06
CA GLU A 69 12.24 -12.26 19.42
C GLU A 69 11.47 -13.50 19.90
N ASP A 70 10.15 -13.56 19.65
CA ASP A 70 9.34 -14.76 19.94
C ASP A 70 9.91 -16.00 19.23
N LYS A 71 10.32 -15.83 17.97
CA LYS A 71 10.94 -16.89 17.17
C LYS A 71 12.31 -17.32 17.70
N LYS A 72 13.11 -16.38 18.21
CA LYS A 72 14.38 -16.69 18.89
C LYS A 72 14.16 -17.53 20.14
N GLU A 73 13.20 -17.15 20.98
CA GLU A 73 12.84 -17.91 22.19
C GLU A 73 12.35 -19.32 21.84
N GLU A 74 11.50 -19.45 20.81
CA GLU A 74 11.01 -20.75 20.32
C GLU A 74 12.18 -21.64 19.87
N ILE A 75 13.10 -21.11 19.06
CA ILE A 75 14.23 -21.87 18.51
C ILE A 75 15.23 -22.25 19.60
N LEU A 76 15.54 -21.35 20.53
CA LEU A 76 16.38 -21.67 21.70
C LEU A 76 15.81 -22.87 22.47
N ARG A 77 14.50 -22.87 22.76
CA ARG A 77 13.82 -23.96 23.43
C ARG A 77 13.91 -25.28 22.63
N LEU A 78 13.64 -25.22 21.30
CA LEU A 78 13.67 -26.41 20.45
C LEU A 78 15.05 -27.03 20.32
N ILE A 79 16.12 -26.24 20.34
CA ILE A 79 17.50 -26.74 20.31
C ILE A 79 17.91 -27.29 21.69
N ASP A 80 17.47 -26.65 22.77
CA ASP A 80 17.73 -27.13 24.15
C ASP A 80 17.02 -28.46 24.43
N GLU A 81 15.78 -28.65 23.99
CA GLU A 81 15.03 -29.91 24.05
C GLU A 81 15.73 -31.06 23.30
N GLN A 82 16.64 -30.77 22.35
CA GLN A 82 17.47 -31.72 21.62
C GLN A 82 18.83 -31.95 22.29
N GLU A 83 19.09 -31.31 23.42
CA GLU A 83 20.41 -31.33 24.12
C GLU A 83 21.59 -30.81 23.27
N ASN A 84 21.28 -29.97 22.25
CA ASN A 84 22.28 -29.44 21.31
C ASN A 84 22.62 -27.96 21.55
N LEU A 85 22.04 -27.30 22.57
CA LEU A 85 22.24 -25.87 22.80
C LEU A 85 23.63 -25.62 23.44
N THR A 86 24.51 -24.97 22.69
CA THR A 86 25.80 -24.46 23.19
C THR A 86 25.76 -22.96 23.43
N VAL A 87 26.76 -22.44 24.16
CA VAL A 87 26.89 -21.00 24.41
C VAL A 87 27.05 -20.20 23.11
N GLU A 88 27.77 -20.75 22.14
CA GLU A 88 28.02 -20.14 20.83
C GLU A 88 26.75 -20.09 19.99
N ILE A 89 25.94 -21.16 19.99
CA ILE A 89 24.66 -21.23 19.28
C ILE A 89 23.67 -20.23 19.91
N ALA A 90 23.57 -20.23 21.25
CA ALA A 90 22.69 -19.27 21.94
C ALA A 90 23.07 -17.83 21.62
N LYS A 91 24.36 -17.50 21.61
CA LYS A 91 24.83 -16.16 21.23
C LYS A 91 24.58 -15.83 19.77
N SER A 92 24.71 -16.80 18.87
CA SER A 92 24.38 -16.59 17.44
C SER A 92 22.91 -16.30 17.21
N ILE A 93 22.01 -17.03 17.89
CA ILE A 93 20.56 -16.79 17.86
C ILE A 93 20.24 -15.40 18.43
N GLU A 94 20.84 -15.06 19.58
CA GLU A 94 20.61 -13.75 20.22
C GLU A 94 21.02 -12.58 19.33
N ASN A 95 22.09 -12.73 18.55
CA ASN A 95 22.62 -11.71 17.64
C ASN A 95 21.95 -11.69 16.25
N ALA A 96 21.13 -12.66 15.91
CA ALA A 96 20.42 -12.66 14.64
C ALA A 96 19.50 -11.43 14.53
N VAL A 97 19.62 -10.70 13.41
CA VAL A 97 18.86 -9.44 13.17
C VAL A 97 17.72 -9.62 12.15
N THR A 98 17.68 -10.81 11.51
CA THR A 98 16.63 -11.16 10.55
C THR A 98 16.11 -12.58 10.77
N LEU A 99 14.88 -12.84 10.34
CA LEU A 99 14.29 -14.18 10.34
C LEU A 99 15.11 -15.14 9.46
N SER A 100 15.66 -14.68 8.33
CA SER A 100 16.52 -15.51 7.46
C SER A 100 17.80 -15.98 8.17
N GLU A 101 18.49 -15.08 8.88
CA GLU A 101 19.65 -15.45 9.66
C GLU A 101 19.30 -16.46 10.77
N LEU A 102 18.17 -16.25 11.42
CA LEU A 102 17.67 -17.13 12.47
C LEU A 102 17.32 -18.52 11.92
N GLU A 103 16.67 -18.59 10.77
CA GLU A 103 16.34 -19.85 10.08
C GLU A 103 17.61 -20.60 9.62
N ASP A 104 18.64 -19.90 9.16
CA ASP A 104 19.92 -20.52 8.80
C ASP A 104 20.60 -21.14 10.04
N ILE A 105 20.56 -20.46 11.20
CA ILE A 105 21.13 -21.00 12.46
C ILE A 105 20.34 -22.24 12.92
N TYR A 106 19.03 -22.24 12.79
CA TYR A 106 18.14 -23.34 13.19
C TYR A 106 18.19 -24.54 12.23
N ARG A 107 18.57 -24.32 10.97
CA ARG A 107 18.53 -25.33 9.89
C ARG A 107 19.18 -26.68 10.22
N PRO A 108 20.38 -26.76 10.86
CA PRO A 108 20.99 -28.04 11.26
C PRO A 108 20.15 -28.84 12.25
N PHE A 109 19.35 -28.15 13.09
CA PHE A 109 18.58 -28.75 14.21
C PHE A 109 17.10 -29.01 13.82
N ARG A 110 16.68 -28.51 12.67
CA ARG A 110 15.31 -28.68 12.21
C ARG A 110 15.00 -30.12 11.84
N PRO A 111 13.90 -30.71 12.34
CA PRO A 111 13.48 -32.05 11.92
C PRO A 111 13.37 -32.14 10.40
N LYS A 112 14.19 -33.00 9.79
CA LYS A 112 14.21 -33.17 8.33
C LYS A 112 13.35 -34.36 7.92
N ARG A 113 12.75 -34.28 6.74
CA ARG A 113 12.23 -35.47 6.06
C ARG A 113 13.41 -36.37 5.71
N ARG A 114 13.13 -37.67 5.45
CA ARG A 114 14.14 -38.65 5.06
C ARG A 114 14.94 -38.19 3.83
N THR A 115 16.15 -37.68 4.07
CA THR A 115 17.09 -37.19 3.06
C THR A 115 18.07 -38.27 2.64
N ARG A 116 18.86 -38.05 1.56
CA ARG A 116 19.97 -38.97 1.20
C ARG A 116 20.98 -39.10 2.35
N ALA A 117 21.30 -37.99 2.99
CA ALA A 117 22.22 -37.98 4.13
C ALA A 117 21.65 -38.73 5.34
N THR A 118 20.35 -38.60 5.67
CA THR A 118 19.74 -39.38 6.75
C THR A 118 19.75 -40.88 6.45
N ILE A 119 19.47 -41.26 5.21
CA ILE A 119 19.57 -42.66 4.76
C ILE A 119 21.03 -43.18 4.91
N ALA A 120 22.01 -42.38 4.50
CA ALA A 120 23.41 -42.72 4.63
C ALA A 120 23.88 -42.86 6.11
N LYS A 121 23.35 -42.00 6.99
CA LYS A 121 23.59 -42.10 8.45
C LYS A 121 22.96 -43.36 9.04
N GLU A 122 21.74 -43.74 8.63
CA GLU A 122 21.06 -44.98 9.01
C GLU A 122 21.86 -46.21 8.57
N LYS A 123 22.54 -46.16 7.42
CA LYS A 123 23.44 -47.17 6.90
C LYS A 123 24.80 -47.25 7.64
N GLY A 124 25.08 -46.32 8.57
CA GLY A 124 26.28 -46.30 9.38
C GLY A 124 27.49 -45.61 8.73
N LEU A 125 27.27 -44.75 7.72
CA LEU A 125 28.33 -44.10 6.93
C LEU A 125 28.83 -42.78 7.53
N ALA A 126 28.31 -42.33 8.68
CA ALA A 126 28.75 -41.09 9.32
C ALA A 126 30.26 -41.11 9.70
N PRO A 127 30.84 -42.18 10.27
CA PRO A 127 32.26 -42.18 10.56
C PRO A 127 33.15 -42.08 9.31
N LEU A 128 32.72 -42.64 8.17
CA LEU A 128 33.44 -42.49 6.90
C LEU A 128 33.43 -41.03 6.43
N ALA A 129 32.29 -40.34 6.56
CA ALA A 129 32.17 -38.91 6.24
C ALA A 129 33.12 -38.08 7.13
N GLU A 130 33.22 -38.36 8.43
CA GLU A 130 34.14 -37.68 9.36
C GLU A 130 35.61 -37.89 8.96
N ILE A 131 36.00 -39.11 8.58
CA ILE A 131 37.37 -39.44 8.11
C ILE A 131 37.67 -38.63 6.83
N ILE A 132 36.75 -38.58 5.88
CA ILE A 132 36.90 -37.81 4.65
C ILE A 132 37.06 -36.32 4.95
N LEU A 133 36.24 -35.75 5.86
CA LEU A 133 36.32 -34.36 6.27
C LEU A 133 37.57 -33.99 7.03
N ALA A 134 38.15 -34.94 7.80
CA ALA A 134 39.40 -34.73 8.52
C ALA A 134 40.59 -34.51 7.58
N GLN A 135 40.52 -34.99 6.34
CA GLN A 135 41.51 -34.78 5.27
C GLN A 135 42.94 -35.09 5.71
N ASN A 136 43.10 -36.18 6.44
CA ASN A 136 44.43 -36.61 6.89
C ASN A 136 45.27 -37.08 5.70
N PRO A 137 46.52 -36.59 5.50
CA PRO A 137 47.37 -36.92 4.37
C PRO A 137 47.74 -38.40 4.26
N ASN A 138 47.68 -39.14 5.38
CA ASN A 138 48.09 -40.54 5.44
C ASN A 138 46.94 -41.53 5.20
N ASP A 139 45.71 -41.09 5.08
CA ASP A 139 44.56 -41.96 4.93
C ASP A 139 44.41 -42.46 3.48
N ASN A 140 44.34 -43.77 3.33
CA ASN A 140 43.93 -44.37 2.06
C ASN A 140 42.42 -44.57 2.07
N ILE A 141 41.71 -43.54 1.59
CA ILE A 141 40.25 -43.50 1.62
C ILE A 141 39.61 -44.66 0.85
N GLU A 142 40.21 -45.06 -0.27
CA GLU A 142 39.74 -46.20 -1.07
C GLU A 142 39.83 -47.53 -0.31
N SER A 143 40.85 -47.70 0.52
CA SER A 143 40.98 -48.88 1.39
C SER A 143 40.03 -48.78 2.60
N ILE A 144 39.92 -47.61 3.23
CA ILE A 144 39.06 -47.38 4.39
C ILE A 144 37.60 -47.61 4.04
N SER A 145 37.18 -47.21 2.85
CA SER A 145 35.76 -47.34 2.42
C SER A 145 35.31 -48.79 2.29
N LEU A 146 36.24 -49.73 2.08
CA LEU A 146 35.93 -51.16 2.06
C LEU A 146 35.43 -51.70 3.41
N ASP A 147 35.87 -51.10 4.51
CA ASP A 147 35.46 -51.50 5.87
C ASP A 147 34.01 -51.08 6.18
N PHE A 148 33.40 -50.25 5.34
CA PHE A 148 32.00 -49.78 5.46
C PHE A 148 31.03 -50.52 4.55
N ILE A 149 31.46 -51.56 3.83
CA ILE A 149 30.57 -52.39 3.04
C ILE A 149 29.74 -53.25 4.00
N ASP A 150 28.40 -53.12 3.89
CA ASP A 150 27.44 -53.83 4.71
C ASP A 150 26.19 -54.12 3.88
N THR A 151 26.13 -55.35 3.35
CA THR A 151 25.00 -55.76 2.48
C THR A 151 23.66 -55.87 3.23
N GLU A 152 23.68 -56.02 4.57
CA GLU A 152 22.45 -56.01 5.36
C GLU A 152 21.84 -54.59 5.46
N LYS A 153 22.66 -53.57 5.22
CA LYS A 153 22.26 -52.16 5.18
C LYS A 153 22.25 -51.57 3.77
N ASP A 154 22.18 -52.41 2.73
CA ASP A 154 22.23 -51.99 1.33
C ASP A 154 23.47 -51.14 0.96
N VAL A 155 24.64 -51.47 1.49
CA VAL A 155 25.93 -50.90 1.06
C VAL A 155 26.70 -52.04 0.40
N GLU A 156 26.60 -52.15 -0.90
CA GLU A 156 27.11 -53.30 -1.63
C GLU A 156 28.57 -53.13 -2.12
N SER A 157 29.01 -51.87 -2.22
CA SER A 157 30.31 -51.51 -2.77
C SER A 157 31.00 -50.36 -2.02
N SER A 158 32.29 -50.18 -2.24
CA SER A 158 33.06 -49.03 -1.81
C SER A 158 32.50 -47.71 -2.39
N GLU A 159 32.02 -47.78 -3.63
CA GLU A 159 31.40 -46.66 -4.33
C GLU A 159 30.10 -46.25 -3.64
N ASP A 160 29.29 -47.18 -3.16
CA ASP A 160 28.06 -46.90 -2.40
C ASP A 160 28.38 -46.26 -1.05
N ALA A 161 29.40 -46.79 -0.34
CA ALA A 161 29.87 -46.22 0.90
C ALA A 161 30.36 -44.78 0.73
N MET A 162 31.16 -44.54 -0.31
CA MET A 162 31.69 -43.23 -0.65
C MET A 162 30.56 -42.25 -1.05
N ALA A 163 29.62 -42.68 -1.87
CA ALA A 163 28.47 -41.84 -2.30
C ALA A 163 27.63 -41.44 -1.08
N GLY A 164 27.33 -42.35 -0.18
CA GLY A 164 26.63 -42.09 1.07
C GLY A 164 27.38 -41.13 1.99
N ALA A 165 28.69 -41.32 2.16
CA ALA A 165 29.53 -40.41 2.95
C ALA A 165 29.56 -38.99 2.32
N MET A 166 29.66 -38.86 1.00
CA MET A 166 29.59 -37.58 0.30
C MET A 166 28.21 -36.90 0.43
N ASP A 167 27.12 -37.66 0.43
CA ASP A 167 25.77 -37.10 0.68
C ASP A 167 25.66 -36.49 2.09
N ILE A 168 26.29 -37.15 3.12
CA ILE A 168 26.34 -36.59 4.47
C ILE A 168 27.15 -35.29 4.49
N ILE A 169 28.34 -35.29 3.89
CA ILE A 169 29.21 -34.09 3.81
C ILE A 169 28.50 -32.94 3.07
N ALA A 170 27.84 -33.26 1.97
CA ALA A 170 27.08 -32.24 1.18
C ALA A 170 25.97 -31.60 2.00
N GLU A 171 25.26 -32.38 2.81
CA GLU A 171 24.21 -31.83 3.70
C GLU A 171 24.81 -30.96 4.81
N GLU A 172 25.91 -31.38 5.44
CA GLU A 172 26.58 -30.60 6.48
C GLU A 172 27.10 -29.26 5.96
N ILE A 173 27.68 -29.24 4.75
CA ILE A 173 28.10 -28.00 4.09
C ILE A 173 26.87 -27.10 3.82
N SER A 174 25.78 -27.68 3.33
CA SER A 174 24.52 -26.96 3.02
C SER A 174 23.86 -26.37 4.26
N ASP A 175 24.05 -26.99 5.42
CA ASP A 175 23.43 -26.53 6.67
C ASP A 175 24.28 -25.51 7.43
N ASN A 176 25.50 -25.24 6.98
CA ASN A 176 26.41 -24.30 7.63
C ASN A 176 25.90 -22.85 7.43
N PRO A 177 25.52 -22.11 8.52
CA PRO A 177 24.97 -20.78 8.41
C PRO A 177 25.89 -19.74 7.78
N GLU A 178 27.23 -19.86 8.05
CA GLU A 178 28.21 -18.92 7.52
C GLU A 178 28.33 -19.06 6.00
N TYR A 179 28.41 -20.32 5.51
CA TYR A 179 28.46 -20.54 4.06
C TYR A 179 27.23 -20.06 3.36
N ARG A 180 26.05 -20.29 3.92
CA ARG A 180 24.79 -19.79 3.38
C ARG A 180 24.75 -18.27 3.33
N LYS A 181 25.12 -17.60 4.42
CA LYS A 181 25.19 -16.14 4.52
C LYS A 181 26.12 -15.55 3.46
N ASP A 182 27.34 -16.09 3.36
CA ASP A 182 28.33 -15.61 2.40
C ASP A 182 27.90 -15.84 0.94
N ILE A 183 27.35 -17.03 0.64
CA ILE A 183 26.87 -17.37 -0.71
C ILE A 183 25.67 -16.51 -1.08
N ARG A 184 24.71 -16.30 -0.17
CA ARG A 184 23.57 -15.38 -0.37
C ARG A 184 24.07 -13.98 -0.72
N GLN A 185 25.01 -13.44 0.06
CA GLN A 185 25.55 -12.10 -0.19
C GLN A 185 26.26 -12.03 -1.54
N LYS A 186 27.09 -13.03 -1.88
CA LYS A 186 27.73 -13.09 -3.20
C LYS A 186 26.72 -13.19 -4.35
N THR A 187 25.64 -13.94 -4.16
CA THR A 187 24.59 -14.06 -5.18
C THR A 187 23.85 -12.73 -5.38
N ILE A 188 23.57 -11.99 -4.30
CA ILE A 188 23.00 -10.63 -4.41
C ILE A 188 23.99 -9.68 -5.10
N ASP A 189 25.29 -9.78 -4.78
CA ASP A 189 26.29 -8.85 -5.27
C ASP A 189 26.63 -9.02 -6.75
N PHE A 190 26.67 -10.26 -7.22
CA PHE A 190 27.22 -10.61 -8.54
C PHE A 190 26.23 -11.40 -9.43
N GLY A 191 25.09 -11.81 -8.89
CA GLY A 191 24.08 -12.57 -9.62
C GLY A 191 23.29 -11.69 -10.61
N LEU A 192 22.81 -12.34 -11.65
CA LEU A 192 21.91 -11.77 -12.66
C LEU A 192 20.54 -12.42 -12.54
N LEU A 193 19.47 -11.64 -12.64
CA LEU A 193 18.17 -12.19 -12.97
C LEU A 193 18.11 -12.39 -14.47
N VAL A 194 17.91 -13.63 -14.88
CA VAL A 194 17.83 -14.01 -16.30
C VAL A 194 16.43 -14.52 -16.61
N SER A 195 15.84 -14.00 -17.66
CA SER A 195 14.56 -14.43 -18.18
C SER A 195 14.67 -14.83 -19.63
N LYS A 196 14.04 -15.96 -20.00
CA LYS A 196 13.99 -16.49 -21.36
C LYS A 196 12.56 -16.83 -21.74
N ALA A 197 12.26 -16.77 -23.04
CA ALA A 197 10.99 -17.24 -23.56
C ALA A 197 10.78 -18.73 -23.23
N SER A 198 9.60 -19.09 -22.76
CA SER A 198 9.14 -20.46 -22.58
C SER A 198 8.29 -20.95 -23.78
N THR A 199 7.86 -20.02 -24.64
CA THR A 199 7.02 -20.26 -25.82
C THR A 199 7.51 -19.42 -26.99
N GLU A 200 7.15 -19.82 -28.21
CA GLU A 200 7.40 -19.06 -29.44
C GLU A 200 6.32 -17.99 -29.69
N ASP A 201 5.24 -18.00 -28.92
CA ASP A 201 4.13 -17.07 -29.09
C ASP A 201 4.56 -15.63 -28.76
N ASP A 202 4.08 -14.68 -29.56
CA ASP A 202 4.28 -13.26 -29.27
C ASP A 202 3.38 -12.81 -28.12
N SER A 203 3.94 -12.03 -27.19
CA SER A 203 3.22 -11.54 -26.03
C SER A 203 3.68 -10.16 -25.61
N VAL A 204 2.96 -9.56 -24.65
CA VAL A 204 3.34 -8.31 -24.01
C VAL A 204 4.68 -8.41 -23.25
N TYR A 205 5.18 -9.62 -23.03
CA TYR A 205 6.45 -9.90 -22.34
C TYR A 205 7.65 -10.02 -23.26
N ARG A 206 7.52 -9.74 -24.55
CA ARG A 206 8.58 -9.87 -25.56
C ARG A 206 9.90 -9.19 -25.17
N LEU A 207 9.84 -8.09 -24.45
CA LEU A 207 11.04 -7.39 -23.95
C LEU A 207 11.86 -8.22 -22.95
N TYR A 208 11.29 -9.28 -22.39
CA TYR A 208 11.89 -10.17 -21.39
C TYR A 208 12.18 -11.57 -21.92
N TYR A 209 12.03 -11.83 -23.23
CA TYR A 209 12.28 -13.13 -23.86
C TYR A 209 13.77 -13.50 -23.89
N ASP A 210 14.65 -12.51 -23.89
CA ASP A 210 16.10 -12.68 -23.70
C ASP A 210 16.60 -11.49 -22.85
N PHE A 211 16.46 -11.63 -21.56
CA PHE A 211 16.73 -10.55 -20.61
C PHE A 211 17.70 -11.03 -19.53
N ALA A 212 18.67 -10.18 -19.20
CA ALA A 212 19.60 -10.39 -18.09
C ALA A 212 19.98 -9.03 -17.45
N GLU A 213 19.78 -8.90 -16.16
CA GLU A 213 20.10 -7.68 -15.42
C GLU A 213 20.69 -8.03 -14.04
N PRO A 214 21.73 -7.31 -13.55
CA PRO A 214 22.25 -7.49 -12.21
C PRO A 214 21.17 -7.30 -11.15
N ILE A 215 21.07 -8.22 -10.18
CA ILE A 215 20.07 -8.21 -9.11
C ILE A 215 20.01 -6.85 -8.41
N LYS A 216 21.17 -6.24 -8.10
CA LYS A 216 21.27 -4.93 -7.43
C LYS A 216 20.71 -3.75 -8.25
N LYS A 217 20.57 -3.90 -9.56
CA LYS A 217 20.11 -2.82 -10.47
C LYS A 217 18.69 -3.06 -10.99
N LEU A 218 18.12 -4.19 -10.68
CA LEU A 218 16.82 -4.61 -11.19
C LEU A 218 15.72 -3.67 -10.71
N ALA A 219 15.03 -3.04 -11.64
CA ALA A 219 13.91 -2.16 -11.33
C ALA A 219 12.66 -2.96 -10.91
N ASN A 220 11.97 -2.51 -9.87
CA ASN A 220 10.80 -3.19 -9.29
C ASN A 220 9.71 -3.52 -10.31
N HIS A 221 9.35 -2.58 -11.18
CA HIS A 221 8.32 -2.79 -12.20
C HIS A 221 8.70 -3.86 -13.24
N ARG A 222 10.01 -4.01 -13.55
CA ARG A 222 10.49 -5.08 -14.44
C ARG A 222 10.37 -6.44 -13.77
N LEU A 223 10.76 -6.53 -12.49
CA LEU A 223 10.62 -7.76 -11.72
C LEU A 223 9.15 -8.22 -11.66
N LEU A 224 8.23 -7.31 -11.37
CA LEU A 224 6.79 -7.64 -11.32
C LEU A 224 6.24 -8.07 -12.69
N ALA A 225 6.70 -7.43 -13.78
CA ALA A 225 6.35 -7.85 -15.13
C ALA A 225 6.89 -9.26 -15.44
N ILE A 226 8.14 -9.54 -15.08
CA ILE A 226 8.78 -10.85 -15.27
C ILE A 226 8.07 -11.92 -14.44
N ASN A 227 7.75 -11.65 -13.17
CA ASN A 227 7.02 -12.58 -12.31
C ASN A 227 5.63 -12.92 -12.87
N ARG A 228 4.91 -11.93 -13.43
CA ARG A 228 3.62 -12.17 -14.11
C ARG A 228 3.81 -13.01 -15.36
N GLY A 229 4.79 -12.70 -16.22
CA GLY A 229 5.08 -13.46 -17.43
C GLY A 229 5.47 -14.91 -17.14
N GLU A 230 6.21 -15.16 -16.05
CA GLU A 230 6.53 -16.51 -15.57
C GLU A 230 5.27 -17.25 -15.07
N LYS A 231 4.43 -16.59 -14.29
CA LYS A 231 3.15 -17.14 -13.79
C LYS A 231 2.18 -17.48 -14.91
N GLU A 232 2.17 -16.68 -15.97
CA GLU A 232 1.35 -16.91 -17.18
C GLU A 232 1.99 -17.93 -18.15
N GLY A 233 3.21 -18.41 -17.88
CA GLY A 233 3.88 -19.46 -18.67
C GLY A 233 4.64 -18.95 -19.90
N PHE A 234 4.75 -17.65 -20.11
CA PHE A 234 5.52 -17.06 -21.21
C PHE A 234 7.02 -17.00 -20.97
N LEU A 235 7.43 -16.94 -19.71
CA LEU A 235 8.82 -16.77 -19.31
C LEU A 235 9.30 -17.91 -18.41
N SER A 236 10.59 -18.25 -18.55
CA SER A 236 11.36 -19.05 -17.61
C SER A 236 12.40 -18.17 -16.96
N VAL A 237 12.39 -18.10 -15.63
CA VAL A 237 13.21 -17.14 -14.87
C VAL A 237 14.13 -17.85 -13.91
N LYS A 238 15.41 -17.44 -13.90
CA LYS A 238 16.41 -17.96 -12.96
C LYS A 238 17.34 -16.87 -12.47
N ILE A 239 17.98 -17.12 -11.32
CA ILE A 239 19.15 -16.37 -10.91
C ILE A 239 20.37 -17.10 -11.48
N ASP A 240 21.19 -16.37 -12.22
CA ASP A 240 22.40 -16.86 -12.85
C ASP A 240 23.61 -16.22 -12.16
N ILE A 241 24.57 -17.05 -11.78
CA ILE A 241 25.83 -16.64 -11.14
C ILE A 241 26.94 -17.57 -11.59
N ASP A 242 28.15 -17.05 -11.66
CA ASP A 242 29.35 -17.84 -11.94
C ASP A 242 29.56 -18.90 -10.84
N GLU A 243 29.17 -20.13 -11.15
CA GLU A 243 29.23 -21.27 -10.23
C GLU A 243 30.68 -21.57 -9.79
N GLU A 244 31.67 -21.35 -10.67
CA GLU A 244 33.08 -21.59 -10.33
C GLU A 244 33.56 -20.67 -9.21
N LYS A 245 33.11 -19.42 -9.18
CA LYS A 245 33.44 -18.48 -8.10
C LYS A 245 32.92 -18.95 -6.75
N ILE A 246 31.71 -19.51 -6.73
CA ILE A 246 31.10 -20.01 -5.48
C ILE A 246 31.76 -21.32 -5.03
N THR A 247 31.94 -22.26 -5.95
CA THR A 247 32.61 -23.53 -5.60
C THR A 247 34.06 -23.32 -5.18
N ASN A 248 34.80 -22.44 -5.84
CA ASN A 248 36.16 -22.05 -5.43
C ASN A 248 36.18 -21.35 -4.04
N TYR A 249 35.13 -20.58 -3.69
CA TYR A 249 35.01 -20.04 -2.35
C TYR A 249 34.83 -21.17 -1.31
N LEU A 250 33.95 -22.15 -1.57
CA LEU A 250 33.75 -23.30 -0.69
C LEU A 250 35.04 -24.13 -0.57
N PHE A 251 35.72 -24.39 -1.67
CA PHE A 251 36.97 -25.15 -1.65
C PHE A 251 38.02 -24.49 -0.75
N ARG A 252 38.20 -23.17 -0.84
CA ARG A 252 39.16 -22.44 0.02
C ARG A 252 38.81 -22.50 1.51
N ARG A 253 37.54 -22.67 1.85
CA ARG A 253 37.08 -22.78 3.24
C ARG A 253 37.16 -24.20 3.78
N LEU A 254 36.97 -25.20 2.91
CA LEU A 254 36.84 -26.61 3.29
C LEU A 254 38.17 -27.38 3.16
N THR A 255 39.10 -26.93 2.32
CA THR A 255 40.34 -27.70 2.07
C THR A 255 41.54 -27.07 2.76
N PRO A 256 42.46 -27.93 3.34
CA PRO A 256 43.68 -27.44 3.95
C PRO A 256 44.66 -26.93 2.88
N LYS A 257 45.74 -26.27 3.33
CA LYS A 257 46.79 -25.77 2.41
C LYS A 257 47.50 -26.87 1.64
N HIS A 258 47.56 -28.06 2.19
CA HIS A 258 48.16 -29.25 1.56
C HIS A 258 47.06 -30.25 1.24
N GLU A 259 46.96 -30.64 -0.03
CA GLU A 259 45.96 -31.60 -0.47
C GLU A 259 46.24 -32.98 0.12
N SER A 260 45.20 -33.69 0.50
CA SER A 260 45.18 -35.08 0.99
C SER A 260 44.43 -35.97 -0.02
N PRO A 261 44.50 -37.28 0.10
CA PRO A 261 43.72 -38.21 -0.73
C PRO A 261 42.20 -37.96 -0.65
N SER A 262 41.72 -37.43 0.49
CA SER A 262 40.29 -37.10 0.72
C SER A 262 39.87 -35.81 0.07
N THR A 263 40.79 -34.89 -0.23
CA THR A 263 40.46 -33.53 -0.71
C THR A 263 39.60 -33.55 -1.98
N LYS A 264 39.82 -34.51 -2.89
CA LYS A 264 38.99 -34.67 -4.11
C LYS A 264 37.53 -34.95 -3.79
N TYR A 265 37.26 -35.75 -2.76
CA TYR A 265 35.89 -36.14 -2.35
C TYR A 265 35.19 -34.99 -1.62
N VAL A 266 35.91 -34.23 -0.79
CA VAL A 266 35.37 -32.99 -0.17
C VAL A 266 35.02 -31.98 -1.23
N LYS A 267 35.84 -31.80 -2.28
CA LYS A 267 35.51 -30.91 -3.40
C LYS A 267 34.27 -31.37 -4.15
N LEU A 268 34.14 -32.65 -4.45
CA LEU A 268 32.94 -33.20 -5.11
C LEU A 268 31.67 -33.04 -4.25
N ALA A 269 31.78 -33.32 -2.95
CA ALA A 269 30.66 -33.10 -2.02
C ALA A 269 30.25 -31.62 -1.92
N ALA A 270 31.23 -30.70 -1.94
CA ALA A 270 30.97 -29.26 -1.94
C ALA A 270 30.27 -28.76 -3.24
N GLU A 271 30.66 -29.30 -4.39
CA GLU A 271 29.99 -29.03 -5.66
C GLU A 271 28.53 -29.53 -5.67
N ASP A 272 28.31 -30.77 -5.20
CA ASP A 272 26.98 -31.33 -5.07
C ASP A 272 26.13 -30.55 -4.07
N SER A 273 26.71 -30.20 -2.90
CA SER A 273 26.05 -29.35 -1.89
C SER A 273 25.59 -28.03 -2.50
N TYR A 274 26.46 -27.35 -3.25
CA TYR A 274 26.11 -26.10 -3.88
C TYR A 274 24.99 -26.28 -4.92
N LYS A 275 25.19 -27.17 -5.90
CA LYS A 275 24.27 -27.32 -7.05
C LYS A 275 22.91 -27.88 -6.64
N ARG A 276 22.88 -28.86 -5.75
CA ARG A 276 21.64 -29.56 -5.39
C ARG A 276 20.93 -28.96 -4.20
N LEU A 277 21.63 -28.40 -3.21
CA LEU A 277 21.02 -27.97 -1.95
C LEU A 277 21.04 -26.45 -1.73
N ILE A 278 22.21 -25.80 -1.95
CA ILE A 278 22.37 -24.38 -1.60
C ILE A 278 21.79 -23.47 -2.69
N ALA A 279 22.20 -23.61 -3.93
CA ALA A 279 21.83 -22.72 -5.02
C ALA A 279 20.32 -22.63 -5.26
N PRO A 280 19.53 -23.73 -5.31
CA PRO A 280 18.09 -23.67 -5.46
C PRO A 280 17.40 -22.97 -4.30
N SER A 281 17.86 -23.25 -3.07
CA SER A 281 17.31 -22.67 -1.84
C SER A 281 17.56 -21.14 -1.78
N ILE A 282 18.80 -20.70 -2.01
CA ILE A 282 19.19 -19.29 -1.98
C ILE A 282 18.54 -18.53 -3.15
N SER A 283 18.44 -19.13 -4.34
CA SER A 283 17.76 -18.54 -5.49
C SER A 283 16.27 -18.25 -5.17
N THR A 284 15.59 -19.20 -4.55
CA THR A 284 14.19 -19.03 -4.12
C THR A 284 14.07 -17.93 -3.07
N GLU A 285 14.95 -17.92 -2.08
CA GLU A 285 14.97 -16.91 -1.01
C GLU A 285 15.19 -15.49 -1.58
N ILE A 286 16.19 -15.33 -2.45
CA ILE A 286 16.47 -14.04 -3.10
C ILE A 286 15.31 -13.61 -3.98
N ARG A 287 14.70 -14.52 -4.77
CA ARG A 287 13.52 -14.23 -5.58
C ARG A 287 12.37 -13.73 -4.72
N ASN A 288 12.10 -14.35 -3.58
CA ASN A 288 11.05 -13.93 -2.65
C ASN A 288 11.37 -12.55 -2.05
N MET A 289 12.59 -12.34 -1.58
CA MET A 289 13.04 -11.05 -1.04
C MET A 289 12.89 -9.92 -2.07
N LEU A 290 13.30 -10.14 -3.31
CA LEU A 290 13.16 -9.15 -4.38
C LEU A 290 11.69 -8.85 -4.69
N THR A 291 10.85 -9.89 -4.71
CA THR A 291 9.40 -9.74 -4.95
C THR A 291 8.73 -8.94 -3.83
N GLU A 292 9.00 -9.28 -2.57
CA GLU A 292 8.48 -8.55 -1.40
C GLU A 292 8.90 -7.07 -1.43
N ASN A 293 10.17 -6.78 -1.74
CA ASN A 293 10.66 -5.41 -1.86
C ASN A 293 9.96 -4.64 -3.01
N ALA A 294 9.73 -5.30 -4.14
CA ALA A 294 9.05 -4.70 -5.29
C ALA A 294 7.55 -4.45 -4.99
N GLU A 295 6.91 -5.38 -4.29
CA GLU A 295 5.51 -5.24 -3.84
C GLU A 295 5.37 -4.08 -2.86
N GLU A 296 6.20 -3.98 -1.82
CA GLU A 296 6.14 -2.89 -0.84
C GLU A 296 6.39 -1.52 -1.49
N ALA A 297 7.34 -1.42 -2.41
CA ALA A 297 7.58 -0.19 -3.16
C ALA A 297 6.36 0.22 -4.00
N SER A 298 5.69 -0.75 -4.64
CA SER A 298 4.48 -0.50 -5.43
C SER A 298 3.28 -0.15 -4.55
N ILE A 299 3.13 -0.81 -3.40
CA ILE A 299 2.06 -0.51 -2.43
C ILE A 299 2.18 0.93 -1.93
N LYS A 300 3.39 1.47 -1.73
CA LYS A 300 3.58 2.89 -1.37
C LYS A 300 3.00 3.83 -2.45
N VAL A 301 3.25 3.56 -3.71
CA VAL A 301 2.67 4.33 -4.83
C VAL A 301 1.15 4.18 -4.85
N PHE A 302 0.62 2.98 -4.62
CA PHE A 302 -0.83 2.75 -4.59
C PHE A 302 -1.51 3.47 -3.44
N ASN A 303 -0.86 3.54 -2.28
CA ASN A 303 -1.34 4.30 -1.13
C ASN A 303 -1.48 5.79 -1.47
N GLN A 304 -0.50 6.36 -2.15
CA GLN A 304 -0.53 7.76 -2.59
C GLN A 304 -1.62 8.00 -3.65
N ASN A 305 -1.73 7.12 -4.65
CA ASN A 305 -2.77 7.22 -5.67
C ASN A 305 -4.17 7.10 -5.07
N LEU A 306 -4.37 6.16 -4.14
CA LEU A 306 -5.66 6.01 -3.45
C LEU A 306 -5.99 7.24 -2.60
N SER A 307 -5.03 7.76 -1.84
CA SER A 307 -5.20 8.98 -1.05
C SER A 307 -5.60 10.16 -1.94
N GLY A 308 -4.92 10.35 -3.09
CA GLY A 308 -5.25 11.38 -4.06
C GLY A 308 -6.68 11.26 -4.61
N LEU A 309 -7.17 10.03 -4.85
CA LEU A 309 -8.55 9.82 -5.28
C LEU A 309 -9.58 10.11 -4.18
N LEU A 310 -9.30 9.69 -2.95
CA LEU A 310 -10.21 9.87 -1.80
C LEU A 310 -10.31 11.33 -1.34
N LEU A 311 -9.19 12.06 -1.41
CA LEU A 311 -9.11 13.45 -0.96
C LEU A 311 -9.38 14.47 -2.06
N GLN A 312 -9.87 14.06 -3.24
CA GLN A 312 -10.33 15.01 -4.25
C GLN A 312 -11.39 15.96 -3.68
N PRO A 313 -11.33 17.27 -4.00
CA PRO A 313 -12.31 18.23 -3.56
C PRO A 313 -13.71 17.84 -3.99
N PRO A 314 -14.70 17.84 -3.08
CA PRO A 314 -16.09 17.59 -3.42
C PRO A 314 -16.69 18.76 -4.20
N ILE A 315 -17.54 18.48 -5.20
CA ILE A 315 -18.32 19.48 -5.91
C ILE A 315 -19.71 19.53 -5.29
N LYS A 316 -19.87 20.39 -4.29
CA LYS A 316 -21.12 20.53 -3.51
C LYS A 316 -22.19 21.37 -4.25
N ASP A 317 -23.42 21.27 -3.80
CA ASP A 317 -24.55 22.11 -4.22
C ASP A 317 -24.81 22.09 -5.74
N LYS A 318 -24.59 20.92 -6.37
CA LYS A 318 -24.85 20.70 -7.80
C LYS A 318 -25.76 19.51 -8.02
N ILE A 319 -26.72 19.67 -8.94
CA ILE A 319 -27.46 18.54 -9.51
C ILE A 319 -26.59 17.90 -10.57
N VAL A 320 -26.28 16.63 -10.38
CA VAL A 320 -25.30 15.91 -11.20
C VAL A 320 -25.98 14.80 -11.99
N MET A 321 -25.69 14.72 -13.29
CA MET A 321 -26.03 13.60 -14.14
C MET A 321 -24.82 12.66 -14.23
N GLY A 322 -24.92 11.45 -13.69
CA GLY A 322 -23.94 10.37 -13.88
C GLY A 322 -24.19 9.67 -15.20
N PHE A 323 -23.14 9.52 -15.99
CA PHE A 323 -23.18 8.88 -17.28
C PHE A 323 -22.19 7.71 -17.27
N ASP A 324 -22.72 6.50 -17.32
CA ASP A 324 -21.95 5.26 -17.38
C ASP A 324 -21.89 4.75 -18.82
N PRO A 325 -20.74 4.92 -19.54
CA PRO A 325 -20.62 4.59 -20.95
C PRO A 325 -20.75 3.09 -21.24
N GLY A 326 -21.32 2.74 -22.38
CA GLY A 326 -21.40 1.34 -22.80
C GLY A 326 -21.77 1.16 -24.28
N TYR A 327 -21.12 0.19 -24.94
CA TYR A 327 -21.38 -0.05 -26.37
C TYR A 327 -22.67 -0.84 -26.64
N ARG A 328 -22.77 -2.07 -26.13
CA ARG A 328 -23.84 -3.01 -26.50
C ARG A 328 -25.15 -2.79 -25.74
N THR A 329 -25.04 -2.48 -24.49
CA THR A 329 -26.20 -2.35 -23.58
C THR A 329 -26.72 -0.92 -23.45
N GLY A 330 -26.14 0.02 -24.21
CA GLY A 330 -26.41 1.46 -24.11
C GLY A 330 -25.72 2.09 -22.90
N CYS A 331 -25.65 3.41 -22.92
CA CYS A 331 -25.12 4.23 -21.81
C CYS A 331 -26.20 4.40 -20.75
N LYS A 332 -25.87 4.18 -19.48
CA LYS A 332 -26.80 4.35 -18.36
C LYS A 332 -26.64 5.73 -17.78
N VAL A 333 -27.76 6.33 -17.48
CA VAL A 333 -27.82 7.73 -17.01
C VAL A 333 -28.64 7.80 -15.74
N ALA A 334 -28.13 8.50 -14.74
CA ALA A 334 -28.83 8.79 -13.50
C ALA A 334 -28.63 10.26 -13.12
N VAL A 335 -29.69 10.94 -12.75
CA VAL A 335 -29.62 12.32 -12.21
C VAL A 335 -29.78 12.25 -10.70
N VAL A 336 -28.89 12.91 -9.97
CA VAL A 336 -28.96 13.03 -8.51
C VAL A 336 -29.04 14.52 -8.12
N ASP A 337 -29.81 14.80 -7.06
CA ASP A 337 -29.87 16.16 -6.46
C ASP A 337 -28.60 16.48 -5.65
N GLU A 338 -28.56 17.66 -5.04
CA GLU A 338 -27.41 18.13 -4.24
C GLU A 338 -27.09 17.22 -3.04
N THR A 339 -28.05 16.40 -2.59
CA THR A 339 -27.89 15.45 -1.48
C THR A 339 -27.51 14.04 -1.95
N GLY A 340 -27.43 13.82 -3.26
CA GLY A 340 -27.16 12.52 -3.87
C GLY A 340 -28.40 11.62 -3.99
N LYS A 341 -29.61 12.14 -3.77
CA LYS A 341 -30.87 11.43 -3.99
C LYS A 341 -31.15 11.33 -5.49
N VAL A 342 -31.52 10.14 -5.96
CA VAL A 342 -31.84 9.92 -7.36
C VAL A 342 -33.17 10.60 -7.73
N LEU A 343 -33.12 11.48 -8.74
CA LEU A 343 -34.28 12.17 -9.31
C LEU A 343 -34.83 11.47 -10.55
N ASP A 344 -33.92 10.98 -11.40
CA ASP A 344 -34.27 10.44 -12.71
C ASP A 344 -33.26 9.40 -13.20
N THR A 345 -33.69 8.45 -14.04
CA THR A 345 -32.82 7.44 -14.64
C THR A 345 -33.26 7.12 -16.07
N ASN A 346 -32.31 6.83 -16.94
CA ASN A 346 -32.61 6.39 -18.31
C ASN A 346 -31.46 5.53 -18.89
N VAL A 347 -31.72 4.93 -20.07
CA VAL A 347 -30.71 4.27 -20.90
C VAL A 347 -30.75 4.89 -22.27
N VAL A 348 -29.59 5.35 -22.77
CA VAL A 348 -29.47 5.99 -24.08
C VAL A 348 -28.45 5.25 -24.95
N TYR A 349 -28.70 5.25 -26.26
CA TYR A 349 -27.83 4.57 -27.24
C TYR A 349 -27.15 5.62 -28.12
N CYS A 350 -26.03 6.16 -27.65
CA CYS A 350 -25.26 7.19 -28.36
C CYS A 350 -23.93 6.69 -28.92
N THR A 351 -23.53 5.44 -28.63
CA THR A 351 -22.29 4.80 -29.04
C THR A 351 -22.52 3.64 -30.01
N LEU A 352 -21.55 3.35 -30.88
CA LEU A 352 -21.62 2.20 -31.82
C LEU A 352 -21.70 0.86 -31.09
N PRO A 353 -22.27 -0.22 -31.68
CA PRO A 353 -22.83 -0.28 -33.04
C PRO A 353 -24.29 0.18 -33.13
N ASN A 354 -25.03 0.22 -32.04
CA ASN A 354 -26.47 0.47 -31.98
C ASN A 354 -26.75 1.90 -31.52
N HIS A 355 -26.47 2.89 -32.38
CA HIS A 355 -26.68 4.29 -31.99
C HIS A 355 -27.92 4.90 -32.64
N ASP A 356 -28.68 5.59 -31.81
CA ASP A 356 -29.75 6.52 -32.21
C ASP A 356 -29.45 7.87 -31.53
N LYS A 357 -28.51 8.59 -32.15
CA LYS A 357 -27.97 9.84 -31.59
C LYS A 357 -29.04 10.90 -31.40
N ASP A 358 -29.97 11.03 -32.35
CA ASP A 358 -31.03 12.07 -32.27
C ASP A 358 -31.99 11.78 -31.13
N LYS A 359 -32.40 10.53 -30.97
CA LYS A 359 -33.21 10.11 -29.83
C LYS A 359 -32.50 10.27 -28.52
N ALA A 360 -31.21 9.89 -28.44
CA ALA A 360 -30.37 10.05 -27.26
C ALA A 360 -30.24 11.53 -26.89
N LYS A 361 -29.96 12.42 -27.85
CA LYS A 361 -29.92 13.89 -27.64
C LYS A 361 -31.22 14.38 -27.04
N LYS A 362 -32.35 14.03 -27.62
CA LYS A 362 -33.68 14.46 -27.15
C LYS A 362 -33.96 14.04 -25.71
N ILE A 363 -33.64 12.77 -25.36
CA ILE A 363 -33.83 12.24 -24.00
C ILE A 363 -32.94 13.00 -23.02
N LEU A 364 -31.64 13.16 -23.32
CA LEU A 364 -30.72 13.82 -22.42
C LEU A 364 -31.01 15.31 -22.25
N THR A 365 -31.37 16.00 -23.33
CA THR A 365 -31.81 17.41 -23.27
C THR A 365 -33.02 17.57 -22.34
N ASP A 366 -34.02 16.72 -22.47
CA ASP A 366 -35.20 16.71 -21.60
C ASP A 366 -34.83 16.47 -20.13
N MET A 367 -33.97 15.48 -19.85
CA MET A 367 -33.49 15.17 -18.50
C MET A 367 -32.70 16.34 -17.91
N ILE A 368 -31.81 16.96 -18.69
CA ILE A 368 -30.98 18.11 -18.26
C ILE A 368 -31.88 19.31 -17.91
N LEU A 369 -32.81 19.66 -18.76
CA LEU A 369 -33.66 20.80 -18.56
C LEU A 369 -34.70 20.58 -17.43
N ARG A 370 -35.37 19.43 -17.42
CA ARG A 370 -36.38 19.08 -16.42
C ARG A 370 -35.85 19.03 -15.00
N ASN A 371 -34.63 18.47 -14.83
CA ASN A 371 -34.04 18.32 -13.52
C ASN A 371 -33.03 19.43 -13.15
N ASN A 372 -32.87 20.44 -13.98
CA ASN A 372 -31.92 21.55 -13.75
C ASN A 372 -30.46 21.05 -13.56
N VAL A 373 -30.00 20.07 -14.33
CA VAL A 373 -28.64 19.52 -14.23
C VAL A 373 -27.58 20.60 -14.44
N ASN A 374 -26.61 20.67 -13.56
CA ASN A 374 -25.50 21.64 -13.61
C ASN A 374 -24.21 20.99 -14.13
N LEU A 375 -24.03 19.67 -13.89
CA LEU A 375 -22.79 18.95 -14.16
C LEU A 375 -23.10 17.53 -14.67
N ILE A 376 -22.37 17.10 -15.69
CA ILE A 376 -22.40 15.73 -16.19
C ILE A 376 -21.10 15.03 -15.80
N SER A 377 -21.20 13.96 -15.02
CA SER A 377 -20.08 13.10 -14.61
C SER A 377 -20.01 11.90 -15.54
N ILE A 378 -18.99 11.82 -16.39
CA ILE A 378 -18.83 10.75 -17.39
C ILE A 378 -17.80 9.76 -16.88
N GLY A 379 -18.15 8.48 -16.76
CA GLY A 379 -17.21 7.40 -16.43
C GLY A 379 -16.09 7.27 -17.46
N ASN A 380 -14.86 7.00 -17.02
CA ASN A 380 -13.69 6.95 -17.88
C ASN A 380 -13.33 5.55 -18.41
N GLY A 381 -14.28 4.61 -18.38
CA GLY A 381 -14.06 3.24 -18.86
C GLY A 381 -14.33 3.05 -20.36
N THR A 382 -14.88 1.88 -20.67
CA THR A 382 -15.20 1.49 -22.07
C THR A 382 -16.21 2.47 -22.70
N ALA A 383 -15.98 2.91 -23.95
CA ALA A 383 -16.82 3.88 -24.69
C ALA A 383 -16.83 5.31 -24.09
N SER A 384 -15.96 5.62 -23.16
CA SER A 384 -15.91 6.96 -22.53
C SER A 384 -15.60 8.06 -23.54
N LYS A 385 -14.69 7.82 -24.47
CA LYS A 385 -14.28 8.76 -25.51
C LYS A 385 -15.42 9.16 -26.43
N GLU A 386 -16.15 8.19 -26.97
CA GLU A 386 -17.30 8.41 -27.84
C GLU A 386 -18.42 9.13 -27.07
N SER A 387 -18.58 8.79 -25.79
CA SER A 387 -19.56 9.42 -24.93
C SER A 387 -19.16 10.87 -24.60
N GLU A 388 -17.90 11.18 -24.36
CA GLU A 388 -17.39 12.52 -24.13
C GLU A 388 -17.65 13.42 -25.35
N ILE A 389 -17.31 12.94 -26.56
CA ILE A 389 -17.58 13.66 -27.82
C ILE A 389 -19.09 13.95 -27.96
N PHE A 390 -19.92 12.92 -27.74
CA PHE A 390 -21.36 13.04 -27.86
C PHE A 390 -21.95 14.08 -26.87
N ILE A 391 -21.51 14.06 -25.61
CA ILE A 391 -21.95 15.00 -24.59
C ILE A 391 -21.46 16.43 -24.89
N SER A 392 -20.21 16.60 -25.30
CA SER A 392 -19.69 17.91 -25.70
C SER A 392 -20.50 18.53 -26.85
N ASP A 393 -20.84 17.72 -27.88
CA ASP A 393 -21.68 18.20 -29.00
C ASP A 393 -23.11 18.48 -28.56
N LEU A 394 -23.66 17.69 -27.63
CA LEU A 394 -24.98 17.95 -27.05
C LEU A 394 -25.02 19.29 -26.29
N LEU A 395 -23.98 19.58 -25.50
CA LEU A 395 -23.93 20.81 -24.67
C LEU A 395 -23.87 22.09 -25.52
N LYS A 396 -23.31 22.03 -26.74
CA LYS A 396 -23.32 23.17 -27.69
C LYS A 396 -24.73 23.53 -28.17
N GLU A 397 -25.68 22.61 -28.12
CA GLU A 397 -27.07 22.77 -28.59
C GLU A 397 -28.02 23.18 -27.45
N ILE A 398 -27.58 23.19 -26.19
CA ILE A 398 -28.37 23.53 -25.02
C ILE A 398 -28.15 24.98 -24.65
N ASP A 399 -29.23 25.78 -24.64
CA ASP A 399 -29.18 27.20 -24.24
C ASP A 399 -29.17 27.34 -22.70
N ARG A 400 -28.16 26.73 -22.07
CA ARG A 400 -27.92 26.80 -20.64
C ARG A 400 -26.49 26.39 -20.36
N GLU A 401 -25.87 27.02 -19.36
CA GLU A 401 -24.53 26.65 -18.91
C GLU A 401 -24.58 25.30 -18.15
N VAL A 402 -24.00 24.27 -18.74
CA VAL A 402 -23.81 22.92 -18.18
C VAL A 402 -22.38 22.49 -18.45
N PHE A 403 -21.73 21.99 -17.43
CA PHE A 403 -20.35 21.47 -17.55
C PHE A 403 -20.33 19.96 -17.56
N TYR A 404 -19.23 19.39 -17.99
CA TYR A 404 -18.96 17.96 -17.79
C TYR A 404 -17.56 17.73 -17.19
N ILE A 405 -17.38 16.56 -16.61
CA ILE A 405 -16.11 16.08 -16.07
C ILE A 405 -15.95 14.59 -16.34
N MET A 406 -14.74 14.18 -16.69
CA MET A 406 -14.39 12.76 -16.77
C MET A 406 -14.07 12.25 -15.36
N THR A 407 -14.80 11.23 -14.93
CA THR A 407 -14.73 10.69 -13.56
C THR A 407 -14.14 9.30 -13.57
N ASN A 408 -13.21 9.02 -12.67
CA ASN A 408 -12.65 7.69 -12.50
C ASN A 408 -13.75 6.74 -12.00
N GLU A 409 -14.13 5.74 -12.83
CA GLU A 409 -15.17 4.76 -12.51
C GLU A 409 -14.62 3.49 -11.84
N ALA A 410 -13.32 3.44 -11.50
CA ALA A 410 -12.71 2.26 -10.89
C ALA A 410 -13.52 1.78 -9.67
N GLY A 411 -13.82 0.49 -9.64
CA GLY A 411 -14.63 -0.13 -8.60
C GLY A 411 -16.14 0.14 -8.66
N ALA A 412 -16.66 0.99 -9.56
CA ALA A 412 -18.10 1.25 -9.68
C ALA A 412 -18.91 -0.01 -10.00
N SER A 413 -18.38 -0.89 -10.86
CA SER A 413 -18.98 -2.18 -11.17
C SER A 413 -18.99 -3.14 -9.97
N VAL A 414 -17.97 -3.10 -9.12
CA VAL A 414 -17.91 -3.90 -7.89
C VAL A 414 -18.94 -3.41 -6.88
N TYR A 415 -19.03 -2.08 -6.69
CA TYR A 415 -20.06 -1.49 -5.84
C TYR A 415 -21.46 -1.85 -6.34
N SER A 416 -21.76 -1.63 -7.62
CA SER A 416 -23.11 -1.80 -8.19
C SER A 416 -23.62 -3.25 -8.07
N ALA A 417 -22.73 -4.24 -8.09
CA ALA A 417 -23.05 -5.66 -7.89
C ALA A 417 -23.07 -6.07 -6.40
N SER A 418 -22.68 -5.20 -5.48
CA SER A 418 -22.60 -5.50 -4.05
C SER A 418 -23.97 -5.61 -3.39
N LYS A 419 -23.99 -6.30 -2.22
CA LYS A 419 -25.16 -6.35 -1.35
C LYS A 419 -25.57 -4.95 -0.88
N LEU A 420 -24.59 -4.10 -0.55
CA LEU A 420 -24.82 -2.72 -0.13
C LEU A 420 -25.57 -1.91 -1.18
N ALA A 421 -25.13 -1.98 -2.45
CA ALA A 421 -25.83 -1.27 -3.54
C ALA A 421 -27.23 -1.83 -3.80
N THR A 422 -27.44 -3.12 -3.55
CA THR A 422 -28.77 -3.75 -3.63
C THR A 422 -29.70 -3.26 -2.50
N GLU A 423 -29.17 -3.06 -1.31
CA GLU A 423 -29.91 -2.51 -0.16
C GLU A 423 -30.22 -1.02 -0.35
N GLU A 424 -29.27 -0.23 -0.93
CA GLU A 424 -29.47 1.20 -1.21
C GLU A 424 -30.48 1.43 -2.36
N PHE A 425 -30.44 0.59 -3.39
CA PHE A 425 -31.23 0.74 -4.61
C PHE A 425 -31.85 -0.57 -5.09
N PRO A 426 -32.81 -1.15 -4.34
CA PRO A 426 -33.46 -2.40 -4.71
C PRO A 426 -34.25 -2.32 -6.02
N GLN A 427 -34.70 -1.11 -6.41
CA GLN A 427 -35.50 -0.86 -7.61
C GLN A 427 -34.67 -0.70 -8.90
N TYR A 428 -33.34 -0.53 -8.80
CA TYR A 428 -32.48 -0.35 -9.96
C TYR A 428 -31.66 -1.58 -10.28
N ASP A 429 -31.37 -1.82 -11.54
CA ASP A 429 -30.43 -2.85 -11.96
C ASP A 429 -28.97 -2.45 -11.67
N VAL A 430 -28.07 -3.42 -11.83
CA VAL A 430 -26.62 -3.22 -11.54
C VAL A 430 -26.05 -2.04 -12.34
N ALA A 431 -26.45 -1.88 -13.58
CA ALA A 431 -25.87 -0.88 -14.45
C ALA A 431 -26.35 0.55 -14.09
N LEU A 432 -27.60 0.72 -13.71
CA LEU A 432 -28.12 2.02 -13.23
C LEU A 432 -27.50 2.42 -11.89
N ARG A 433 -27.25 1.44 -10.99
CA ARG A 433 -26.53 1.70 -9.72
C ARG A 433 -25.10 2.22 -9.97
N SER A 434 -24.43 1.76 -11.04
CA SER A 434 -23.14 2.29 -11.46
C SER A 434 -23.23 3.76 -11.85
N ALA A 435 -24.20 4.14 -12.66
CA ALA A 435 -24.42 5.54 -13.07
C ALA A 435 -24.70 6.46 -11.85
N VAL A 436 -25.48 5.97 -10.87
CA VAL A 436 -25.70 6.72 -9.61
C VAL A 436 -24.39 6.92 -8.85
N SER A 437 -23.55 5.86 -8.75
CA SER A 437 -22.26 5.96 -8.09
C SER A 437 -21.34 6.95 -8.79
N ILE A 438 -21.28 6.95 -10.12
CA ILE A 438 -20.48 7.89 -10.90
C ILE A 438 -20.92 9.35 -10.63
N ALA A 439 -22.22 9.63 -10.51
CA ALA A 439 -22.73 10.95 -10.16
C ALA A 439 -22.32 11.38 -8.74
N ARG A 440 -22.57 10.52 -7.75
CA ARG A 440 -22.27 10.80 -6.33
C ARG A 440 -20.77 10.92 -6.05
N ARG A 441 -19.94 10.22 -6.82
CA ARG A 441 -18.48 10.26 -6.69
C ARG A 441 -17.89 11.65 -6.96
N VAL A 442 -18.53 12.46 -7.77
CA VAL A 442 -18.13 13.86 -8.01
C VAL A 442 -18.61 14.76 -6.88
N GLN A 443 -19.79 14.48 -6.32
CA GLN A 443 -20.33 15.27 -5.19
C GLN A 443 -19.50 15.07 -3.92
N ASP A 444 -19.17 13.83 -3.55
CA ASP A 444 -18.24 13.49 -2.47
C ASP A 444 -17.49 12.19 -2.77
N PRO A 445 -16.25 12.30 -3.31
CA PRO A 445 -15.43 11.13 -3.64
C PRO A 445 -15.19 10.21 -2.45
N LEU A 446 -14.88 10.76 -1.28
CA LEU A 446 -14.60 9.98 -0.08
C LEU A 446 -15.83 9.18 0.36
N ALA A 447 -16.98 9.84 0.51
CA ALA A 447 -18.21 9.21 0.97
C ALA A 447 -18.69 8.07 0.05
N GLU A 448 -18.41 8.16 -1.25
CA GLU A 448 -18.80 7.14 -2.21
C GLU A 448 -17.77 6.01 -2.32
N LEU A 449 -16.46 6.34 -2.39
CA LEU A 449 -15.39 5.36 -2.57
C LEU A 449 -15.20 4.43 -1.36
N VAL A 450 -15.50 4.88 -0.14
CA VAL A 450 -15.44 4.02 1.07
C VAL A 450 -16.44 2.85 1.06
N LYS A 451 -17.42 2.87 0.15
CA LYS A 451 -18.36 1.77 -0.06
C LYS A 451 -17.76 0.59 -0.82
N ILE A 452 -16.59 0.79 -1.44
CA ILE A 452 -15.88 -0.16 -2.28
C ILE A 452 -14.72 -0.75 -1.48
N ASP A 453 -14.47 -2.05 -1.63
CA ASP A 453 -13.21 -2.64 -1.12
C ASP A 453 -12.03 -1.91 -1.76
N PRO A 454 -11.12 -1.31 -0.99
CA PRO A 454 -10.00 -0.54 -1.53
C PRO A 454 -9.16 -1.30 -2.56
N LYS A 455 -9.05 -2.63 -2.43
CA LYS A 455 -8.37 -3.49 -3.40
C LYS A 455 -9.05 -3.54 -4.76
N SER A 456 -10.32 -3.19 -4.83
CA SER A 456 -11.10 -3.14 -6.07
C SER A 456 -11.06 -1.78 -6.76
N ILE A 457 -10.43 -0.78 -6.15
CA ILE A 457 -10.14 0.51 -6.76
C ILE A 457 -8.82 0.36 -7.52
N GLY A 458 -8.82 0.56 -8.84
CA GLY A 458 -7.62 0.47 -9.67
C GLY A 458 -6.69 1.66 -9.42
N VAL A 459 -5.63 1.46 -8.67
CA VAL A 459 -4.66 2.49 -8.27
C VAL A 459 -3.24 2.24 -8.78
N GLY A 460 -3.02 1.12 -9.51
CA GLY A 460 -1.72 0.85 -10.12
C GLY A 460 -1.64 -0.47 -10.87
N GLN A 461 -0.53 -0.64 -11.59
CA GLN A 461 -0.23 -1.87 -12.32
C GLN A 461 0.16 -2.99 -11.35
N TYR A 462 -0.09 -4.24 -11.75
CA TYR A 462 0.24 -5.45 -10.97
C TYR A 462 -0.47 -5.59 -9.62
N GLN A 463 -1.45 -4.74 -9.30
CA GLN A 463 -2.20 -4.76 -8.04
C GLN A 463 -2.79 -6.14 -7.71
N HIS A 464 -3.23 -6.91 -8.72
CA HIS A 464 -3.81 -8.24 -8.54
C HIS A 464 -2.77 -9.37 -8.38
N ASP A 465 -1.50 -9.10 -8.67
CA ASP A 465 -0.42 -10.09 -8.55
C ASP A 465 0.26 -10.09 -7.18
N MET A 466 0.03 -9.04 -6.39
CA MET A 466 0.65 -8.83 -5.09
C MET A 466 0.03 -9.67 -3.98
N ASN A 467 0.69 -9.73 -2.84
CA ASN A 467 0.13 -10.28 -1.61
C ASN A 467 -1.16 -9.53 -1.22
N GLN A 468 -2.31 -10.16 -1.45
CA GLN A 468 -3.64 -9.55 -1.27
C GLN A 468 -3.97 -9.21 0.19
N LYS A 469 -3.37 -9.89 1.16
CA LYS A 469 -3.52 -9.57 2.59
C LYS A 469 -2.80 -8.26 2.90
N ARG A 470 -1.51 -8.18 2.57
CA ARG A 470 -0.68 -6.99 2.79
C ARG A 470 -1.24 -5.76 2.05
N LEU A 471 -1.64 -5.94 0.80
CA LEU A 471 -2.30 -4.88 0.01
C LEU A 471 -3.58 -4.38 0.69
N GLY A 472 -4.43 -5.30 1.18
CA GLY A 472 -5.67 -4.94 1.86
C GLY A 472 -5.44 -4.16 3.16
N GLU A 473 -4.43 -4.54 3.94
CA GLU A 473 -4.03 -3.84 5.17
C GLU A 473 -3.53 -2.43 4.85
N ALA A 474 -2.64 -2.28 3.87
CA ALA A 474 -2.08 -1.00 3.49
C ALA A 474 -3.14 -0.03 2.94
N LEU A 475 -3.93 -0.46 1.94
CA LEU A 475 -4.98 0.38 1.36
C LEU A 475 -6.10 0.69 2.37
N GLY A 476 -6.45 -0.26 3.23
CA GLY A 476 -7.41 -0.05 4.33
C GLY A 476 -6.93 1.05 5.29
N GLY A 477 -5.63 1.06 5.61
CA GLY A 477 -5.00 2.12 6.40
C GLY A 477 -5.08 3.49 5.74
N VAL A 478 -4.92 3.57 4.42
CA VAL A 478 -5.08 4.84 3.68
C VAL A 478 -6.50 5.37 3.79
N VAL A 479 -7.52 4.51 3.59
CA VAL A 479 -8.92 4.91 3.74
C VAL A 479 -9.19 5.41 5.15
N GLU A 480 -8.73 4.69 6.17
CA GLU A 480 -8.86 5.09 7.57
C GLU A 480 -8.22 6.46 7.83
N ASN A 481 -7.01 6.68 7.34
CA ASN A 481 -6.31 7.97 7.47
C ASN A 481 -7.09 9.10 6.78
N CYS A 482 -7.53 8.92 5.54
CA CYS A 482 -8.29 9.92 4.81
C CYS A 482 -9.61 10.28 5.53
N VAL A 483 -10.37 9.29 5.98
CA VAL A 483 -11.64 9.51 6.70
C VAL A 483 -11.42 10.29 8.00
N ASN A 484 -10.41 9.91 8.80
CA ASN A 484 -10.13 10.56 10.07
C ASN A 484 -9.50 11.96 9.89
N SER A 485 -8.73 12.19 8.83
CA SER A 485 -8.17 13.53 8.53
C SER A 485 -9.24 14.53 8.10
N VAL A 486 -10.22 14.10 7.29
CA VAL A 486 -11.35 14.93 6.87
C VAL A 486 -12.34 15.16 8.01
N GLY A 487 -12.56 14.13 8.82
CA GLY A 487 -13.62 14.10 9.84
C GLY A 487 -14.99 13.76 9.22
N VAL A 488 -15.89 13.24 10.05
CA VAL A 488 -17.16 12.67 9.60
C VAL A 488 -18.33 13.32 10.33
N ASP A 489 -19.31 13.80 9.59
CA ASP A 489 -20.56 14.30 10.20
C ASP A 489 -21.39 13.13 10.72
N LEU A 490 -21.68 13.15 12.02
CA LEU A 490 -22.35 12.06 12.73
C LEU A 490 -23.80 11.88 12.29
N ASN A 491 -24.45 12.96 11.86
CA ASN A 491 -25.87 12.97 11.50
C ASN A 491 -26.14 12.60 10.04
N THR A 492 -25.15 12.71 9.16
CA THR A 492 -25.34 12.46 7.71
C THR A 492 -24.57 11.24 7.21
N ALA A 493 -23.52 10.81 7.92
CA ALA A 493 -22.64 9.74 7.48
C ALA A 493 -23.32 8.39 7.28
N SER A 494 -22.87 7.65 6.26
CA SER A 494 -23.26 6.27 5.99
C SER A 494 -22.58 5.29 6.97
N PRO A 495 -23.14 4.07 7.15
CA PRO A 495 -22.48 3.03 7.95
C PRO A 495 -21.08 2.67 7.43
N SER A 496 -20.88 2.71 6.11
CA SER A 496 -19.60 2.43 5.48
C SER A 496 -18.55 3.48 5.86
N LEU A 497 -18.90 4.76 5.79
CA LEU A 497 -18.01 5.86 6.17
C LEU A 497 -17.67 5.80 7.67
N LEU A 498 -18.67 5.63 8.53
CA LEU A 498 -18.49 5.50 9.98
C LEU A 498 -17.58 4.33 10.36
N SER A 499 -17.57 3.23 9.61
CA SER A 499 -16.76 2.05 9.92
C SER A 499 -15.25 2.26 9.75
N TYR A 500 -14.82 3.35 9.11
CA TYR A 500 -13.43 3.76 8.99
C TYR A 500 -13.03 4.83 10.01
N VAL A 501 -13.96 5.30 10.84
CA VAL A 501 -13.61 6.21 11.94
C VAL A 501 -12.88 5.42 13.03
N ALA A 502 -11.79 5.95 13.53
CA ALA A 502 -10.98 5.35 14.60
C ALA A 502 -11.87 4.88 15.77
N GLY A 503 -11.67 3.65 16.21
CA GLY A 503 -12.47 3.05 17.30
C GLY A 503 -13.89 2.60 16.95
N ILE A 504 -14.35 2.76 15.71
CA ILE A 504 -15.68 2.34 15.24
C ILE A 504 -15.55 1.11 14.33
N ASN A 505 -16.11 -0.01 14.74
CA ASN A 505 -16.21 -1.20 13.89
C ASN A 505 -17.57 -1.27 13.15
N LYS A 506 -17.69 -2.22 12.22
CA LYS A 506 -18.93 -2.42 11.42
C LYS A 506 -20.20 -2.63 12.24
N THR A 507 -20.11 -3.18 13.45
CA THR A 507 -21.28 -3.36 14.32
C THR A 507 -21.68 -2.03 14.96
N VAL A 508 -20.71 -1.30 15.49
CA VAL A 508 -20.93 0.01 16.12
C VAL A 508 -21.44 1.02 15.09
N SER A 509 -20.89 1.04 13.86
CA SER A 509 -21.36 1.94 12.80
C SER A 509 -22.85 1.75 12.49
N LYS A 510 -23.31 0.50 12.43
CA LYS A 510 -24.75 0.20 12.25
C LYS A 510 -25.58 0.64 13.47
N ASN A 511 -25.09 0.40 14.67
CA ASN A 511 -25.79 0.81 15.90
C ASN A 511 -25.94 2.34 16.00
N ILE A 512 -24.95 3.11 15.52
CA ILE A 512 -25.03 4.58 15.42
C ILE A 512 -26.19 4.99 14.52
N ILE A 513 -26.32 4.35 13.35
CA ILE A 513 -27.42 4.65 12.42
C ILE A 513 -28.77 4.30 13.05
N THR A 514 -28.91 3.09 13.60
CA THR A 514 -30.14 2.67 14.27
C THR A 514 -30.52 3.63 15.41
N TYR A 515 -29.55 4.02 16.24
CA TYR A 515 -29.81 4.99 17.30
C TYR A 515 -30.30 6.34 16.75
N ARG A 516 -29.69 6.84 15.64
CA ARG A 516 -30.10 8.07 14.98
C ARG A 516 -31.53 7.99 14.39
N GLU A 517 -31.89 6.84 13.81
CA GLU A 517 -33.22 6.60 13.27
C GLU A 517 -34.31 6.52 14.37
N GLU A 518 -33.99 5.93 15.51
CA GLU A 518 -34.91 5.75 16.63
C GLU A 518 -35.05 6.99 17.52
N ASN A 519 -33.96 7.75 17.73
CA ASN A 519 -33.91 8.84 18.72
C ASN A 519 -33.77 10.24 18.08
N GLY A 520 -33.67 10.32 16.77
CA GLY A 520 -33.40 11.56 16.04
C GLY A 520 -31.91 11.90 15.96
N LYS A 521 -31.60 13.11 15.50
CA LYS A 521 -30.22 13.56 15.32
C LYS A 521 -29.47 13.66 16.65
N PHE A 522 -28.17 13.39 16.61
CA PHE A 522 -27.28 13.67 17.73
C PHE A 522 -27.10 15.18 17.92
N ASN A 523 -27.29 15.67 19.12
CA ASN A 523 -27.07 17.07 19.48
C ASN A 523 -25.71 17.29 20.14
N THR A 524 -25.16 16.27 20.77
CA THR A 524 -23.83 16.31 21.38
C THR A 524 -23.04 15.00 21.13
N ARG A 525 -21.70 15.11 21.08
CA ARG A 525 -20.83 13.93 20.99
C ARG A 525 -20.99 12.97 22.16
N LYS A 526 -21.35 13.47 23.35
CA LYS A 526 -21.59 12.64 24.56
C LYS A 526 -22.72 11.62 24.39
N GLU A 527 -23.67 11.89 23.49
CA GLU A 527 -24.77 10.97 23.20
C GLU A 527 -24.30 9.65 22.57
N LEU A 528 -23.11 9.63 21.96
CA LEU A 528 -22.48 8.39 21.46
C LEU A 528 -22.34 7.35 22.57
N LEU A 529 -22.17 7.74 23.82
CA LEU A 529 -22.10 6.80 24.96
C LEU A 529 -23.42 6.06 25.22
N LYS A 530 -24.53 6.51 24.64
CA LYS A 530 -25.83 5.84 24.67
C LYS A 530 -25.98 4.78 23.58
N VAL A 531 -25.08 4.78 22.57
CA VAL A 531 -25.13 3.83 21.44
C VAL A 531 -24.70 2.43 21.93
N PRO A 532 -25.48 1.38 21.65
CA PRO A 532 -25.13 0.03 22.05
C PRO A 532 -23.75 -0.43 21.52
N LYS A 533 -22.93 -1.05 22.36
CA LYS A 533 -21.57 -1.52 22.09
C LYS A 533 -20.52 -0.43 21.84
N LEU A 534 -20.84 0.85 21.99
CA LEU A 534 -19.88 1.93 21.97
C LEU A 534 -19.52 2.28 23.44
N GLY A 535 -18.46 1.65 23.95
CA GLY A 535 -17.97 1.89 25.31
C GLY A 535 -17.07 3.11 25.41
N ALA A 536 -16.63 3.42 26.65
CA ALA A 536 -15.78 4.60 26.95
C ALA A 536 -14.49 4.64 26.12
N LYS A 537 -13.81 3.50 25.92
CA LYS A 537 -12.59 3.44 25.10
C LYS A 537 -12.85 3.74 23.62
N ALA A 538 -13.92 3.18 23.06
CA ALA A 538 -14.31 3.49 21.67
C ALA A 538 -14.71 4.95 21.50
N PHE A 539 -15.42 5.52 22.49
CA PHE A 539 -15.76 6.94 22.52
C PHE A 539 -14.50 7.82 22.53
N GLU A 540 -13.52 7.52 23.40
CA GLU A 540 -12.24 8.23 23.43
C GLU A 540 -11.56 8.19 22.04
N GLN A 541 -11.56 7.06 21.36
CA GLN A 541 -10.90 6.93 20.07
C GLN A 541 -11.63 7.66 18.93
N CYS A 542 -12.97 7.70 18.94
CA CYS A 542 -13.76 8.20 17.80
C CYS A 542 -14.23 9.66 17.93
N ALA A 543 -14.47 10.14 19.15
CA ALA A 543 -15.21 11.37 19.38
C ALA A 543 -14.60 12.61 18.69
N GLY A 544 -13.28 12.71 18.64
CA GLY A 544 -12.61 13.86 18.00
C GLY A 544 -12.71 13.88 16.48
N PHE A 545 -13.00 12.73 15.85
CA PHE A 545 -13.14 12.59 14.40
C PHE A 545 -14.59 12.72 13.91
N LEU A 546 -15.55 12.68 14.82
CA LEU A 546 -16.97 12.84 14.52
C LEU A 546 -17.39 14.28 14.76
N ARG A 547 -18.08 14.88 13.82
CA ARG A 547 -18.58 16.27 13.89
C ARG A 547 -20.09 16.32 13.98
N ILE A 548 -20.61 17.36 14.62
CA ILE A 548 -22.03 17.69 14.68
C ILE A 548 -22.17 19.16 14.27
N THR A 549 -22.69 19.41 13.09
CA THR A 549 -22.74 20.77 12.49
C THR A 549 -23.66 21.68 13.28
N ASP A 550 -24.86 21.21 13.64
CA ASP A 550 -25.93 21.97 14.31
C ASP A 550 -26.17 21.43 15.73
N GLY A 551 -25.09 21.17 16.48
CA GLY A 551 -25.16 20.64 17.84
C GLY A 551 -25.23 21.74 18.92
N ASP A 552 -25.52 21.32 20.15
CA ASP A 552 -25.62 22.19 21.32
C ASP A 552 -24.27 22.80 21.72
N ASN A 553 -23.14 22.12 21.41
CA ASN A 553 -21.80 22.58 21.73
C ASN A 553 -21.04 22.92 20.43
N VAL A 554 -20.64 24.17 20.28
CA VAL A 554 -19.89 24.64 19.11
C VAL A 554 -18.61 23.87 18.84
N LEU A 555 -17.94 23.34 19.89
CA LEU A 555 -16.73 22.54 19.78
C LEU A 555 -17.00 21.16 19.15
N ASP A 556 -18.24 20.66 19.18
CA ASP A 556 -18.61 19.42 18.52
C ASP A 556 -18.51 19.52 16.98
N ASN A 557 -18.50 20.73 16.42
CA ASN A 557 -18.21 20.97 14.99
C ASN A 557 -16.73 21.29 14.70
N THR A 558 -15.84 20.92 15.59
CA THR A 558 -14.39 21.11 15.41
C THR A 558 -13.66 19.78 15.52
N SER A 559 -12.37 19.75 15.23
CA SER A 559 -11.51 18.59 15.51
C SER A 559 -10.90 18.60 16.94
N VAL A 560 -11.36 19.48 17.82
CA VAL A 560 -10.97 19.47 19.23
C VAL A 560 -11.53 18.22 19.90
N HIS A 561 -10.68 17.48 20.61
CA HIS A 561 -11.11 16.29 21.33
C HIS A 561 -11.91 16.65 22.58
N PRO A 562 -12.97 15.90 22.98
CA PRO A 562 -13.76 16.21 24.17
C PRO A 562 -12.95 16.34 25.47
N GLU A 563 -11.85 15.62 25.63
CA GLU A 563 -10.94 15.77 26.79
C GLU A 563 -10.34 17.16 26.90
N SER A 564 -10.18 17.87 25.78
CA SER A 564 -9.59 19.21 25.71
C SER A 564 -10.63 20.34 25.72
N TYR A 565 -11.92 20.07 25.86
CA TYR A 565 -12.95 21.12 25.83
C TYR A 565 -12.79 22.14 26.93
N LYS A 566 -12.42 21.73 28.15
CA LYS A 566 -12.15 22.65 29.24
C LYS A 566 -11.00 23.60 28.92
N ALA A 567 -9.91 23.08 28.37
CA ALA A 567 -8.76 23.90 27.96
C ALA A 567 -9.13 24.84 26.81
N ALA A 568 -9.90 24.37 25.82
CA ALA A 568 -10.37 25.18 24.71
C ALA A 568 -11.27 26.34 25.17
N ALA A 569 -12.23 26.09 26.08
CA ALA A 569 -13.08 27.14 26.64
C ALA A 569 -12.29 28.16 27.46
N GLN A 570 -11.29 27.72 28.23
CA GLN A 570 -10.38 28.60 29.00
C GLN A 570 -9.50 29.42 28.03
N LEU A 571 -9.00 28.85 26.95
CA LEU A 571 -8.23 29.57 25.93
C LEU A 571 -9.07 30.67 25.28
N LEU A 572 -10.30 30.37 24.85
CA LEU A 572 -11.23 31.35 24.27
C LEU A 572 -11.46 32.51 25.24
N LYS A 573 -11.76 32.22 26.52
CA LYS A 573 -11.97 33.22 27.55
C LYS A 573 -10.72 34.08 27.77
N HIS A 574 -9.53 33.47 27.82
CA HIS A 574 -8.26 34.17 27.99
C HIS A 574 -7.99 35.14 26.83
N MET A 575 -8.32 34.73 25.61
CA MET A 575 -8.17 35.55 24.42
C MET A 575 -9.31 36.54 24.16
N GLY A 576 -10.32 36.59 25.05
CA GLY A 576 -11.45 37.51 24.96
C GLY A 576 -12.51 37.12 23.97
N TYR A 577 -12.66 35.81 23.65
CA TYR A 577 -13.69 35.26 22.80
C TYR A 577 -14.76 34.51 23.58
N THR A 578 -15.95 34.45 23.00
CA THR A 578 -17.10 33.67 23.45
C THR A 578 -17.34 32.47 22.53
N GLU A 579 -18.19 31.53 22.94
CA GLU A 579 -18.64 30.44 22.06
C GLU A 579 -19.40 30.96 20.84
N GLN A 580 -20.11 32.11 20.97
CA GLN A 580 -20.81 32.78 19.87
C GLN A 580 -19.81 33.28 18.82
N ASP A 581 -18.66 33.83 19.21
CA ASP A 581 -17.63 34.28 18.28
C ASP A 581 -17.08 33.11 17.44
N VAL A 582 -16.96 31.91 18.06
CA VAL A 582 -16.60 30.69 17.34
C VAL A 582 -17.72 30.28 16.38
N GLN A 583 -18.98 30.43 16.80
CA GLN A 583 -20.14 30.09 15.97
C GLN A 583 -20.23 31.01 14.73
N ASP A 584 -19.97 32.29 14.93
CA ASP A 584 -20.02 33.32 13.89
C ASP A 584 -18.76 33.40 13.02
N GLY A 585 -17.69 32.61 13.36
CA GLY A 585 -16.43 32.58 12.62
C GLY A 585 -15.55 33.82 12.79
N THR A 586 -15.80 34.65 13.82
CA THR A 586 -15.07 35.90 14.08
C THR A 586 -13.72 35.71 14.81
N VAL A 587 -13.28 34.45 14.96
CA VAL A 587 -12.05 34.06 15.68
C VAL A 587 -10.80 33.93 14.79
N ALA A 588 -10.83 34.47 13.57
CA ALA A 588 -9.76 34.30 12.57
C ALA A 588 -8.37 34.80 13.05
N ASP A 589 -8.33 35.82 13.90
CA ASP A 589 -7.10 36.39 14.45
C ASP A 589 -6.59 35.69 15.73
N LEU A 590 -7.25 34.62 16.21
CA LEU A 590 -6.86 33.84 17.38
C LEU A 590 -5.40 33.39 17.32
N LYS A 591 -4.95 32.90 16.16
CA LYS A 591 -3.55 32.47 15.95
C LYS A 591 -2.56 33.63 16.09
N GLN A 592 -2.93 34.80 15.56
CA GLN A 592 -2.10 36.01 15.67
C GLN A 592 -2.06 36.54 17.11
N ARG A 593 -3.15 36.46 17.86
CA ARG A 593 -3.16 36.79 19.29
C ARG A 593 -2.32 35.81 20.08
N LEU A 594 -2.49 34.50 19.83
CA LEU A 594 -1.71 33.46 20.49
C LEU A 594 -0.20 33.60 20.25
N SER A 595 0.22 34.03 19.06
CA SER A 595 1.65 34.23 18.72
C SER A 595 2.31 35.38 19.52
N LYS A 596 1.55 36.26 20.16
CA LYS A 596 2.03 37.34 21.03
C LYS A 596 2.16 36.92 22.49
N GLU A 597 1.61 35.77 22.86
CA GLU A 597 1.65 35.21 24.20
C GLU A 597 2.85 34.27 24.40
N ASN A 598 3.23 34.03 25.66
CA ASN A 598 4.14 32.95 25.99
C ASN A 598 3.38 31.63 25.97
N THR A 599 3.41 30.94 24.81
CA THR A 599 2.65 29.70 24.57
C THR A 599 3.01 28.60 25.58
N HIS A 600 4.27 28.49 25.99
CA HIS A 600 4.70 27.48 26.97
C HIS A 600 4.04 27.74 28.36
N LYS A 601 4.02 29.01 28.81
CA LYS A 601 3.40 29.36 30.10
C LYS A 601 1.90 29.16 30.05
N LEU A 602 1.24 29.61 28.99
CA LEU A 602 -0.20 29.48 28.81
C LEU A 602 -0.63 28.00 28.73
N ALA A 603 0.12 27.16 28.02
CA ALA A 603 -0.14 25.73 27.94
C ALA A 603 -0.08 25.09 29.36
N GLY A 604 0.93 25.45 30.16
CA GLY A 604 1.04 24.98 31.54
C GLY A 604 -0.13 25.44 32.43
N GLU A 605 -0.61 26.66 32.28
CA GLU A 605 -1.78 27.19 33.00
C GLU A 605 -3.09 26.45 32.61
N LEU A 606 -3.19 26.03 31.34
CA LEU A 606 -4.33 25.27 30.82
C LEU A 606 -4.23 23.76 31.09
N GLY A 607 -3.10 23.29 31.63
CA GLY A 607 -2.85 21.86 31.89
C GLY A 607 -2.70 20.99 30.67
N ILE A 608 -2.22 21.54 29.53
CA ILE A 608 -1.99 20.88 28.28
C ILE A 608 -0.58 21.14 27.75
N GLY A 609 -0.15 20.42 26.72
CA GLY A 609 1.11 20.68 26.04
C GLY A 609 1.02 21.83 25.02
N GLU A 610 2.16 22.36 24.64
CA GLU A 610 2.23 23.49 23.69
C GLU A 610 1.76 23.12 22.28
N ILE A 611 2.04 21.90 21.82
CA ILE A 611 1.56 21.38 20.52
C ILE A 611 0.03 21.27 20.55
N THR A 612 -0.51 20.72 21.64
CA THR A 612 -1.97 20.59 21.85
C THR A 612 -2.65 21.96 21.89
N LEU A 613 -2.04 22.96 22.50
CA LEU A 613 -2.55 24.34 22.53
C LEU A 613 -2.67 24.92 21.12
N LYS A 614 -1.63 24.77 20.31
CA LYS A 614 -1.63 25.23 18.91
C LYS A 614 -2.67 24.47 18.07
N ASP A 615 -2.78 23.15 18.25
CA ASP A 615 -3.78 22.32 17.55
C ASP A 615 -5.22 22.70 17.91
N ILE A 616 -5.49 23.03 19.18
CA ILE A 616 -6.80 23.52 19.61
C ILE A 616 -7.14 24.86 18.91
N ALA A 617 -6.20 25.81 18.92
CA ALA A 617 -6.41 27.10 18.25
C ALA A 617 -6.67 26.93 16.76
N ASP A 618 -5.87 26.14 16.07
CA ASP A 618 -6.05 25.85 14.62
C ASP A 618 -7.40 25.15 14.35
N SER A 619 -7.82 24.24 15.22
CA SER A 619 -9.10 23.52 15.10
C SER A 619 -10.32 24.43 15.31
N ILE A 620 -10.22 25.42 16.20
CA ILE A 620 -11.29 26.41 16.44
C ILE A 620 -11.42 27.36 15.25
N ILE A 621 -10.32 27.85 14.71
CA ILE A 621 -10.30 28.73 13.53
C ILE A 621 -10.90 28.02 12.30
N LYS A 622 -10.63 26.75 12.15
CA LYS A 622 -11.07 25.91 11.02
C LYS A 622 -12.39 25.16 11.31
N LYS A 623 -13.24 25.69 12.19
CA LYS A 623 -14.52 25.10 12.54
C LYS A 623 -15.33 24.73 11.29
N GLY A 624 -15.82 23.49 11.21
CA GLY A 624 -16.68 23.04 10.10
C GLY A 624 -16.01 22.97 8.74
N ARG A 625 -14.75 23.40 8.60
CA ARG A 625 -14.06 23.44 7.32
C ARG A 625 -13.59 22.05 6.91
N ASP A 626 -13.88 21.68 5.68
CA ASP A 626 -13.36 20.48 5.04
C ASP A 626 -11.94 20.77 4.50
N PRO A 627 -10.90 20.05 4.92
CA PRO A 627 -9.54 20.29 4.45
C PRO A 627 -9.38 20.11 2.93
N ARG A 628 -10.28 19.39 2.27
CA ARG A 628 -10.29 19.20 0.82
C ARG A 628 -10.69 20.47 0.06
N GLU A 629 -11.37 21.42 0.69
CA GLU A 629 -11.74 22.71 0.07
C GLU A 629 -10.54 23.63 -0.18
N GLU A 630 -9.40 23.38 0.49
CA GLU A 630 -8.16 24.12 0.27
C GLU A 630 -7.39 23.61 -0.97
N LEU A 631 -7.77 22.46 -1.53
CA LEU A 631 -7.14 21.87 -2.70
C LEU A 631 -7.69 22.50 -4.01
N PRO A 632 -6.91 22.47 -5.10
CA PRO A 632 -7.36 22.94 -6.40
C PRO A 632 -8.63 22.22 -6.85
N GLN A 633 -9.65 22.99 -7.24
CA GLN A 633 -10.92 22.41 -7.73
C GLN A 633 -10.71 21.66 -9.05
N PRO A 634 -11.45 20.58 -9.30
CA PRO A 634 -11.38 19.86 -10.57
C PRO A 634 -11.73 20.77 -11.75
N VAL A 635 -11.05 20.56 -12.87
CA VAL A 635 -11.29 21.33 -14.10
C VAL A 635 -12.61 20.88 -14.74
N LEU A 636 -13.59 21.75 -14.76
CA LEU A 636 -14.86 21.54 -15.45
C LEU A 636 -14.72 21.97 -16.91
N ARG A 637 -15.33 21.23 -17.84
CA ARG A 637 -15.21 21.42 -19.29
C ARG A 637 -16.56 21.68 -19.92
N SER A 638 -16.55 22.47 -20.99
CA SER A 638 -17.69 22.64 -21.87
C SER A 638 -17.43 22.16 -23.31
N ASP A 639 -16.15 22.00 -23.68
CA ASP A 639 -15.69 21.61 -25.03
C ASP A 639 -14.47 20.66 -24.97
N ILE A 640 -14.12 20.08 -26.09
CA ILE A 640 -13.00 19.16 -26.24
C ILE A 640 -11.99 19.74 -27.23
N LEU A 641 -10.71 19.67 -26.88
CA LEU A 641 -9.60 19.85 -27.81
C LEU A 641 -9.30 18.52 -28.52
N SER A 642 -9.00 18.58 -29.82
CA SER A 642 -8.49 17.42 -30.57
C SER A 642 -6.97 17.31 -30.44
N MET A 643 -6.39 16.12 -30.69
CA MET A 643 -4.94 15.96 -30.73
C MET A 643 -4.29 16.78 -31.84
N GLU A 644 -5.03 16.99 -32.94
CA GLU A 644 -4.61 17.79 -34.10
C GLU A 644 -4.54 19.30 -33.77
N ASP A 645 -5.28 19.75 -32.75
CA ASP A 645 -5.28 21.14 -32.27
C ASP A 645 -4.05 21.45 -31.39
N LEU A 646 -3.39 20.40 -30.86
CA LEU A 646 -2.22 20.57 -30.01
C LEU A 646 -0.98 20.96 -30.82
N LYS A 647 -0.31 21.99 -30.37
CA LYS A 647 0.96 22.44 -30.96
C LYS A 647 2.07 22.36 -29.90
N PRO A 648 3.32 22.06 -30.31
CA PRO A 648 4.47 22.22 -29.42
C PRO A 648 4.46 23.62 -28.79
N ASP A 649 4.92 23.70 -27.56
CA ASP A 649 4.95 24.90 -26.69
C ASP A 649 3.58 25.43 -26.22
N MET A 650 2.48 24.75 -26.54
CA MET A 650 1.16 25.10 -26.02
C MET A 650 1.10 24.81 -24.52
N VAL A 651 0.71 25.81 -23.73
CA VAL A 651 0.54 25.67 -22.27
C VAL A 651 -0.93 25.36 -21.96
N LEU A 652 -1.14 24.27 -21.22
CA LEU A 652 -2.48 23.80 -20.85
C LEU A 652 -2.55 23.51 -19.35
N THR A 653 -3.74 23.58 -18.79
CA THR A 653 -3.99 23.09 -17.45
C THR A 653 -4.55 21.68 -17.56
N GLY A 654 -3.95 20.73 -16.82
CA GLY A 654 -4.39 19.35 -16.80
C GLY A 654 -4.52 18.80 -15.39
N THR A 655 -5.15 17.63 -15.28
CA THR A 655 -5.29 16.91 -14.02
C THR A 655 -4.48 15.63 -14.06
N VAL A 656 -3.67 15.37 -13.04
CA VAL A 656 -2.89 14.13 -12.90
C VAL A 656 -3.85 12.96 -12.70
N ARG A 657 -3.84 12.02 -13.64
CA ARG A 657 -4.69 10.82 -13.59
C ARG A 657 -4.03 9.62 -12.97
N ASN A 658 -2.73 9.49 -13.20
CA ASN A 658 -1.98 8.37 -12.66
C ASN A 658 -0.50 8.77 -12.49
N VAL A 659 0.12 8.29 -11.42
CA VAL A 659 1.56 8.47 -11.15
C VAL A 659 2.20 7.08 -11.13
N ILE A 660 3.28 6.94 -11.91
CA ILE A 660 4.04 5.71 -12.08
C ILE A 660 5.53 5.97 -11.90
N ASP A 661 6.34 4.94 -11.77
CA ASP A 661 7.78 5.07 -11.45
C ASP A 661 8.58 5.98 -12.40
N PHE A 662 8.18 6.06 -13.66
CA PHE A 662 8.90 6.83 -14.67
C PHE A 662 8.23 8.15 -15.08
N GLY A 663 7.11 8.53 -14.44
CA GLY A 663 6.42 9.78 -14.74
C GLY A 663 4.98 9.84 -14.28
N ALA A 664 4.24 10.81 -14.80
CA ALA A 664 2.83 11.00 -14.52
C ALA A 664 2.01 11.15 -15.80
N PHE A 665 0.83 10.55 -15.83
CA PHE A 665 -0.14 10.76 -16.88
C PHE A 665 -1.07 11.91 -16.50
N VAL A 666 -1.18 12.89 -17.39
CA VAL A 666 -1.94 14.11 -17.18
C VAL A 666 -3.01 14.25 -18.25
N ASP A 667 -4.24 14.37 -17.82
CA ASP A 667 -5.38 14.69 -18.68
C ASP A 667 -5.43 16.19 -18.96
N ILE A 668 -5.13 16.58 -20.19
CA ILE A 668 -5.08 17.97 -20.66
C ILE A 668 -6.31 18.38 -21.47
N GLY A 669 -7.38 17.60 -21.45
CA GLY A 669 -8.61 17.90 -22.20
C GLY A 669 -8.65 17.39 -23.62
N VAL A 670 -7.69 16.55 -24.00
CA VAL A 670 -7.72 15.77 -25.25
C VAL A 670 -8.00 14.30 -24.97
N HIS A 671 -8.37 13.56 -26.00
CA HIS A 671 -8.75 12.15 -25.86
C HIS A 671 -7.64 11.19 -25.39
N GLN A 672 -6.43 11.66 -25.18
CA GLN A 672 -5.27 10.88 -24.78
C GLN A 672 -4.55 11.61 -23.66
N ASP A 673 -4.30 10.92 -22.57
CA ASP A 673 -3.48 11.47 -21.49
C ASP A 673 -2.06 11.72 -21.99
N GLY A 674 -1.51 12.88 -21.66
CA GLY A 674 -0.12 13.19 -21.94
C GLY A 674 0.79 12.65 -20.85
N LEU A 675 1.98 12.20 -21.24
CA LEU A 675 3.00 11.73 -20.30
C LEU A 675 3.96 12.87 -19.95
N VAL A 676 4.06 13.18 -18.67
CA VAL A 676 5.17 13.96 -18.08
C VAL A 676 6.18 12.96 -17.55
N HIS A 677 7.29 12.79 -18.26
CA HIS A 677 8.37 11.89 -17.80
C HIS A 677 9.01 12.45 -16.52
N ILE A 678 9.53 11.58 -15.63
CA ILE A 678 10.13 11.99 -14.35
C ILE A 678 11.16 13.13 -14.50
N SER A 679 11.94 13.14 -15.57
CA SER A 679 12.91 14.18 -15.87
C SER A 679 12.28 15.52 -16.29
N GLN A 680 10.97 15.56 -16.54
CA GLN A 680 10.22 16.74 -17.01
C GLN A 680 9.26 17.30 -15.94
N ILE A 681 9.23 16.72 -14.73
CA ILE A 681 8.36 17.16 -13.65
C ILE A 681 8.88 18.43 -12.98
N CYS A 682 10.16 18.47 -12.63
CA CYS A 682 10.79 19.63 -11.99
C CYS A 682 12.30 19.71 -12.33
N ASP A 683 12.94 20.83 -11.98
CA ASP A 683 14.35 21.06 -12.29
C ASP A 683 15.31 20.35 -11.34
N ARG A 684 14.87 20.03 -10.13
CA ARG A 684 15.65 19.24 -9.17
C ARG A 684 15.56 17.75 -9.49
N TYR A 685 16.61 17.01 -9.15
CA TYR A 685 16.54 15.55 -9.19
C TYR A 685 15.54 15.02 -8.18
N ILE A 686 14.62 14.20 -8.63
CA ILE A 686 13.66 13.46 -7.81
C ILE A 686 13.84 11.96 -8.03
N LYS A 687 13.69 11.19 -6.97
CA LYS A 687 13.84 9.74 -7.04
C LYS A 687 12.55 9.07 -7.53
N HIS A 688 11.43 9.61 -7.12
CA HIS A 688 10.10 9.12 -7.50
C HIS A 688 9.20 10.31 -7.91
N PRO A 689 8.36 10.16 -8.95
CA PRO A 689 7.40 11.19 -9.34
C PRO A 689 6.44 11.59 -8.22
N THR A 690 6.11 10.64 -7.33
CA THR A 690 5.27 10.85 -6.14
C THR A 690 5.88 11.79 -5.09
N ASP A 691 7.17 12.11 -5.20
CA ASP A 691 7.82 13.13 -4.36
C ASP A 691 7.30 14.55 -4.66
N VAL A 692 6.65 14.74 -5.81
CA VAL A 692 6.19 16.06 -6.33
C VAL A 692 4.73 16.05 -6.75
N LEU A 693 4.21 14.91 -7.26
CA LEU A 693 2.88 14.82 -7.86
C LEU A 693 2.02 13.75 -7.19
N SER A 694 0.74 14.07 -7.05
CA SER A 694 -0.30 13.14 -6.60
C SER A 694 -1.43 13.02 -7.62
N VAL A 695 -2.14 11.90 -7.63
CA VAL A 695 -3.34 11.73 -8.46
C VAL A 695 -4.40 12.74 -8.03
N GLY A 696 -4.96 13.45 -9.02
CA GLY A 696 -5.92 14.53 -8.81
C GLY A 696 -5.30 15.92 -8.79
N ASP A 697 -3.96 16.06 -8.76
CA ASP A 697 -3.33 17.37 -8.82
C ASP A 697 -3.66 18.09 -10.13
N VAL A 698 -4.00 19.37 -10.01
CA VAL A 698 -4.18 20.26 -11.15
C VAL A 698 -2.86 20.95 -11.44
N VAL A 699 -2.30 20.66 -12.60
CA VAL A 699 -0.94 21.10 -12.99
C VAL A 699 -0.99 21.87 -14.31
N LYS A 700 -0.08 22.86 -14.44
CA LYS A 700 0.19 23.46 -15.73
C LYS A 700 1.26 22.64 -16.43
N VAL A 701 1.01 22.35 -17.71
CA VAL A 701 1.91 21.59 -18.55
C VAL A 701 2.08 22.27 -19.90
N ARG A 702 3.27 22.11 -20.48
CA ARG A 702 3.56 22.54 -21.84
C ARG A 702 3.74 21.31 -22.72
N VAL A 703 3.17 21.36 -23.92
CA VAL A 703 3.28 20.29 -24.91
C VAL A 703 4.70 20.30 -25.49
N LEU A 704 5.43 19.19 -25.39
CA LEU A 704 6.73 18.99 -26.01
C LEU A 704 6.59 18.43 -27.43
N GLU A 705 5.82 17.33 -27.54
CA GLU A 705 5.66 16.60 -28.78
C GLU A 705 4.29 15.94 -28.84
N VAL A 706 3.70 15.88 -30.03
CA VAL A 706 2.44 15.16 -30.32
C VAL A 706 2.68 14.19 -31.46
N ASP A 707 2.64 12.88 -31.17
CA ASP A 707 2.70 11.80 -32.16
C ASP A 707 1.29 11.26 -32.40
N VAL A 708 0.57 11.88 -33.32
CA VAL A 708 -0.83 11.52 -33.66
C VAL A 708 -0.95 10.06 -34.11
N PRO A 709 -0.08 9.51 -34.99
CA PRO A 709 -0.13 8.11 -35.41
C PRO A 709 0.01 7.13 -34.25
N LYS A 710 0.89 7.41 -33.28
CA LYS A 710 1.12 6.56 -32.11
C LYS A 710 0.23 6.93 -30.92
N LYS A 711 -0.59 7.93 -31.06
CA LYS A 711 -1.44 8.47 -29.96
C LYS A 711 -0.65 8.76 -28.70
N ARG A 712 0.48 9.47 -28.85
CA ARG A 712 1.35 9.85 -27.72
C ARG A 712 1.48 11.35 -27.64
N ILE A 713 1.42 11.87 -26.43
CA ILE A 713 1.63 13.29 -26.11
C ILE A 713 2.69 13.34 -25.03
N SER A 714 3.79 14.04 -25.31
CA SER A 714 4.86 14.29 -24.35
C SER A 714 4.70 15.68 -23.77
N LEU A 715 4.73 15.78 -22.46
CA LEU A 715 4.49 17.00 -21.71
C LEU A 715 5.68 17.34 -20.81
N THR A 716 5.82 18.62 -20.46
CA THR A 716 6.74 19.10 -19.42
C THR A 716 6.03 20.03 -18.45
N MET A 717 6.46 20.00 -17.20
CA MET A 717 6.07 20.95 -16.17
C MET A 717 7.16 21.98 -15.89
N LYS A 718 8.29 21.89 -16.61
CA LYS A 718 9.40 22.83 -16.47
C LYS A 718 9.15 24.11 -17.24
N GLU A 719 9.45 25.24 -16.62
CA GLU A 719 9.32 26.57 -17.23
C GLU A 719 7.92 26.85 -17.78
N VAL A 720 6.86 26.48 -17.03
CA VAL A 720 5.46 26.65 -17.43
C VAL A 720 4.77 27.72 -16.60
#